data_594db1bf72f1b06b9febdc4e26a2f3c7
#
_entry.id   594db1bf72f1b06b9febdc4e26a2f3c7
#
_cell.length_a   1.000
_cell.length_b   1.000
_cell.length_c   1.000
_cell.angle_alpha   90.00
_cell.angle_beta   90.00
_cell.angle_gamma   90.00
#
_symmetry.space_group_name_H-M   'P 1'
#
loop_
_entity.id
_entity.type
_entity.pdbx_description
1 polymer ?
#
loop_
_entity_poly.entity_id
_entity_poly.type
_entity_poly.pdbx_seq_one_letter_code
_entity_poly.pdbx_strand_id
1 'polypeptide(L)'
;MRLVALVLITALLVGPASVVLPAPQRYVATISRDERGVPHVSADDWGSLGYGTGYAFAEDRACTLIDQIIKVRGERSKWLGSGAGNRNVDMDFGYRHLKLWENAPKRWADQPVRVRELVDGYVAGFNESLSLNGVNGGWCDGAGWVGPITAQDLYAHFSDVVMTVSSISMITEIGRAQPPSGTSAPHPGALPARPQMGSNGWALGSERSSTGGGLLLANPHYPWTGENRLWEAHQSIPGQLNVYGVGLSGMPLVQLGFTDAVAWTATVAAGRRFALYRYDLDASDPTAYYVDGRREVMTPDPITIEVAGEQGISPMSRTLYSTKHGPVADVDTVGWTRAQAIAMADANADTNTTLTQYLGMATAESMDDFQDVFRANRGVPWMNTVSTSADGRAWIVDSSATPNLSREALAAWAVDREKPGLIRDAYRSAGMVVLNGSRSLFDWADDDNAAAPGLIGYDHMPQLERRDYVFNANDSMWLAHPDQLLTGYQPQQGGEGWMLTPRTKTNARLLAENSGKWTIDDVGAALFSDRAILADQLRIPLVRACTATKVVDGVDLAPACSALAAWDGRFTKTARGAAVFREWLSRFTPEERKDRGRLFADGFNPANPIGSPSVPVTDVGRWLTELAAAVRLLQRAGIPVDAPLGDLQREVHTGRLLPIGGGTDIEGAANIVDCCSWGTSSEPQPSPGERLEPGTELRAIPGPSGVLNGYPIQEGDSFIMALQYGPDGPDAKGLLVYGNPDDSRNPAYYAGAQAFSAEQLRPLAFSAADVAKEAVSTVTISRPR
;
A
#
# COMPACT_ATOMS: atom_id res chain seq x y z
N MET A 1 -85.85 56.65 15.02
CA MET A 1 -85.34 55.50 15.70
C MET A 1 -83.97 55.18 15.07
N ARG A 2 -82.85 55.52 15.73
CA ARG A 2 -81.51 55.26 15.29
C ARG A 2 -80.93 54.15 16.18
N LEU A 3 -80.58 52.98 15.59
CA LEU A 3 -79.85 51.88 16.27
C LEU A 3 -78.35 52.23 16.28
N VAL A 4 -77.77 52.25 17.46
CA VAL A 4 -76.35 52.36 17.70
C VAL A 4 -75.83 50.93 17.85
N ALA A 5 -74.97 50.52 16.95
CA ALA A 5 -74.27 49.23 17.04
C ALA A 5 -72.95 49.40 17.84
N LEU A 6 -72.83 48.66 18.95
CA LEU A 6 -71.65 48.63 19.82
C LEU A 6 -70.64 47.58 19.23
N VAL A 7 -69.47 48.04 18.77
CA VAL A 7 -68.35 47.13 18.34
C VAL A 7 -67.46 46.88 19.54
N LEU A 8 -67.43 45.63 20.01
CA LEU A 8 -66.47 45.17 21.01
C LEU A 8 -65.15 44.85 20.29
N ILE A 9 -64.07 45.58 20.57
CA ILE A 9 -62.69 45.26 20.14
C ILE A 9 -62.07 44.38 21.22
N THR A 10 -61.87 43.09 20.89
CA THR A 10 -61.09 42.14 21.71
C THR A 10 -59.63 42.35 21.39
N ALA A 11 -58.83 42.92 22.25
CA ALA A 11 -57.42 43.03 22.15
C ALA A 11 -56.76 41.65 22.47
N LEU A 12 -56.24 40.92 21.46
CA LEU A 12 -55.37 39.76 21.66
C LEU A 12 -54.01 40.27 22.14
N LEU A 13 -53.66 40.00 23.37
CA LEU A 13 -52.28 40.11 23.88
C LEU A 13 -51.43 39.00 23.28
N VAL A 14 -50.67 39.29 22.20
CA VAL A 14 -49.60 38.45 21.71
C VAL A 14 -48.43 38.68 22.66
N GLY A 15 -48.18 37.72 23.54
CA GLY A 15 -46.96 37.66 24.35
C GLY A 15 -45.71 37.50 23.44
N PRO A 16 -44.56 38.02 23.84
CA PRO A 16 -43.34 37.84 23.05
C PRO A 16 -43.02 36.34 22.87
N ALA A 17 -43.03 35.89 21.61
CA ALA A 17 -42.51 34.56 21.27
C ALA A 17 -41.04 34.51 21.69
N SER A 18 -40.73 33.70 22.69
CA SER A 18 -39.35 33.39 23.05
C SER A 18 -38.69 32.75 21.82
N VAL A 19 -37.81 33.49 21.14
CA VAL A 19 -36.93 32.93 20.12
C VAL A 19 -35.99 31.97 20.85
N VAL A 20 -36.30 30.68 20.81
CA VAL A 20 -35.36 29.65 21.24
C VAL A 20 -34.24 29.66 20.19
N LEU A 21 -33.14 30.33 20.51
CA LEU A 21 -31.93 30.20 19.71
C LEU A 21 -31.54 28.72 19.72
N PRO A 22 -31.27 28.11 18.56
CA PRO A 22 -30.78 26.74 18.55
C PRO A 22 -29.50 26.66 19.42
N ALA A 23 -29.40 25.63 20.25
CA ALA A 23 -28.21 25.40 21.04
C ALA A 23 -27.00 25.41 20.10
N PRO A 24 -25.89 26.03 20.51
CA PRO A 24 -24.68 26.03 19.66
C PRO A 24 -24.33 24.58 19.28
N GLN A 25 -24.18 24.33 17.98
CA GLN A 25 -23.81 23.01 17.50
C GLN A 25 -22.47 22.62 18.11
N ARG A 26 -22.36 21.38 18.59
CA ARG A 26 -21.16 20.84 19.20
C ARG A 26 -20.76 19.55 18.47
N TYR A 27 -19.47 19.29 18.36
CA TYR A 27 -18.99 17.94 18.14
C TYR A 27 -19.16 17.15 19.44
N VAL A 28 -19.67 15.95 19.35
CA VAL A 28 -19.78 15.01 20.47
C VAL A 28 -19.48 13.59 19.97
N ALA A 29 -18.49 12.95 20.54
CA ALA A 29 -18.13 11.58 20.19
C ALA A 29 -17.80 10.77 21.43
N THR A 30 -18.12 9.49 21.42
CA THR A 30 -17.70 8.50 22.43
C THR A 30 -16.62 7.61 21.82
N ILE A 31 -15.48 7.50 22.51
CA ILE A 31 -14.35 6.66 22.13
C ILE A 31 -14.21 5.59 23.19
N SER A 32 -14.42 4.33 22.81
CA SER A 32 -14.10 3.15 23.62
C SER A 32 -12.84 2.47 23.09
N ARG A 33 -11.92 2.06 23.95
CA ARG A 33 -10.72 1.33 23.53
C ARG A 33 -10.70 -0.06 24.15
N ASP A 34 -10.33 -1.07 23.34
CA ASP A 34 -10.11 -2.43 23.80
C ASP A 34 -8.70 -2.59 24.42
N GLU A 35 -8.37 -3.79 24.91
CA GLU A 35 -7.05 -4.10 25.50
C GLU A 35 -5.87 -3.89 24.56
N ARG A 36 -6.10 -3.83 23.22
CA ARG A 36 -5.08 -3.59 22.20
C ARG A 36 -5.04 -2.14 21.75
N GLY A 37 -5.82 -1.27 22.41
CA GLY A 37 -5.86 0.14 22.12
C GLY A 37 -6.66 0.51 20.86
N VAL A 38 -7.40 -0.42 20.25
CA VAL A 38 -8.21 -0.14 19.08
C VAL A 38 -9.37 0.79 19.47
N PRO A 39 -9.51 1.96 18.83
CA PRO A 39 -10.61 2.87 19.13
C PRO A 39 -11.88 2.45 18.40
N HIS A 40 -12.97 2.36 19.16
CA HIS A 40 -14.35 2.26 18.68
C HIS A 40 -14.98 3.65 18.86
N VAL A 41 -15.15 4.36 17.75
CA VAL A 41 -15.67 5.73 17.73
C VAL A 41 -17.15 5.73 17.37
N SER A 42 -17.99 6.20 18.27
CA SER A 42 -19.44 6.33 18.04
C SER A 42 -19.86 7.78 18.14
N ALA A 43 -20.72 8.24 17.22
CA ALA A 43 -21.25 9.60 17.16
C ALA A 43 -22.64 9.62 16.52
N ASP A 44 -23.34 10.77 16.59
CA ASP A 44 -24.68 10.93 16.02
C ASP A 44 -24.66 11.59 14.63
N ASP A 45 -23.52 12.17 14.22
CA ASP A 45 -23.35 12.85 12.93
C ASP A 45 -21.92 12.73 12.40
N TRP A 46 -21.72 13.04 11.11
CA TRP A 46 -20.45 12.92 10.40
C TRP A 46 -19.34 13.81 10.97
N GLY A 47 -19.65 15.04 11.34
CA GLY A 47 -18.67 15.94 11.94
C GLY A 47 -18.21 15.47 13.31
N SER A 48 -19.12 14.95 14.12
CA SER A 48 -18.82 14.35 15.43
C SER A 48 -18.02 13.05 15.29
N LEU A 49 -18.34 12.21 14.29
CA LEU A 49 -17.55 11.03 13.98
C LEU A 49 -16.11 11.41 13.59
N GLY A 50 -15.96 12.40 12.69
CA GLY A 50 -14.64 12.92 12.33
C GLY A 50 -13.87 13.42 13.54
N TYR A 51 -14.53 14.18 14.42
CA TYR A 51 -13.94 14.71 15.65
C TYR A 51 -13.41 13.60 16.59
N GLY A 52 -14.22 12.58 16.84
CA GLY A 52 -13.79 11.42 17.62
C GLY A 52 -12.62 10.66 16.97
N THR A 53 -12.70 10.44 15.66
CA THR A 53 -11.67 9.74 14.90
C THR A 53 -10.34 10.51 14.91
N GLY A 54 -10.36 11.82 14.64
CA GLY A 54 -9.15 12.65 14.66
C GLY A 54 -8.53 12.77 16.04
N TYR A 55 -9.35 12.83 17.10
CA TYR A 55 -8.89 12.84 18.48
C TYR A 55 -8.16 11.53 18.82
N ALA A 56 -8.77 10.38 18.54
CA ALA A 56 -8.19 9.07 18.80
C ALA A 56 -6.91 8.82 17.98
N PHE A 57 -6.91 9.26 16.71
CA PHE A 57 -5.71 9.14 15.85
C PHE A 57 -4.54 9.97 16.39
N ALA A 58 -4.80 11.20 16.86
CA ALA A 58 -3.77 12.06 17.42
C ALA A 58 -3.16 11.48 18.72
N GLU A 59 -3.99 10.83 19.56
CA GLU A 59 -3.49 10.11 20.74
C GLU A 59 -2.51 8.98 20.35
N ASP A 60 -2.76 8.32 19.22
CA ASP A 60 -1.96 7.18 18.77
C ASP A 60 -0.74 7.60 17.93
N ARG A 61 -0.91 8.55 16.97
CA ARG A 61 0.08 8.79 15.89
C ARG A 61 0.18 10.25 15.43
N ALA A 62 0.16 11.21 16.34
CA ALA A 62 0.29 12.62 15.97
C ALA A 62 1.56 12.91 15.17
N CYS A 63 2.71 12.37 15.60
CA CYS A 63 3.99 12.58 14.93
C CYS A 63 3.99 12.15 13.47
N THR A 64 3.44 10.97 13.19
CA THR A 64 3.39 10.43 11.82
C THR A 64 2.62 11.34 10.88
N LEU A 65 1.43 11.86 11.29
CA LEU A 65 0.66 12.74 10.42
C LEU A 65 1.32 14.12 10.27
N ILE A 66 1.84 14.72 11.34
CA ILE A 66 2.46 16.06 11.24
C ILE A 66 3.72 16.02 10.37
N ASP A 67 4.51 14.94 10.43
CA ASP A 67 5.63 14.73 9.50
C ASP A 67 5.18 14.69 8.03
N GLN A 68 4.04 14.04 7.74
CA GLN A 68 3.48 14.06 6.38
C GLN A 68 2.96 15.44 6.00
N ILE A 69 2.45 16.23 6.93
CA ILE A 69 2.01 17.60 6.68
C ILE A 69 3.19 18.51 6.29
N ILE A 70 4.31 18.47 7.01
CA ILE A 70 5.49 19.26 6.59
C ILE A 70 6.04 18.80 5.25
N LYS A 71 5.92 17.52 4.91
CA LYS A 71 6.27 16.97 3.60
C LYS A 71 5.44 17.59 2.48
N VAL A 72 4.12 17.51 2.57
CA VAL A 72 3.22 18.01 1.51
C VAL A 72 3.20 19.52 1.39
N ARG A 73 3.62 20.26 2.43
CA ARG A 73 3.88 21.70 2.37
C ARG A 73 5.20 22.05 1.69
N GLY A 74 6.07 21.08 1.39
CA GLY A 74 7.42 21.29 0.89
C GLY A 74 8.29 22.07 1.89
N GLU A 75 8.27 21.63 3.16
CA GLU A 75 8.97 22.27 4.29
C GLU A 75 9.94 21.33 5.03
N ARG A 76 10.18 20.13 4.52
CA ARG A 76 11.12 19.19 5.18
C ARG A 76 12.53 19.75 5.29
N SER A 77 13.04 20.36 4.24
CA SER A 77 14.38 20.96 4.25
C SER A 77 14.50 22.11 5.24
N LYS A 78 13.42 22.83 5.49
CA LYS A 78 13.34 23.91 6.51
C LYS A 78 13.55 23.39 7.92
N TRP A 79 12.98 22.21 8.24
CA TRP A 79 12.96 21.67 9.60
C TRP A 79 14.04 20.61 9.84
N LEU A 80 14.38 19.84 8.81
CA LEU A 80 15.21 18.63 8.90
C LEU A 80 16.54 18.78 8.12
N GLY A 81 16.80 19.95 7.53
CA GLY A 81 17.97 20.17 6.69
C GLY A 81 17.87 19.49 5.32
N SER A 82 18.96 19.54 4.54
CA SER A 82 18.97 19.05 3.15
C SER A 82 18.71 17.54 3.01
N GLY A 83 18.93 16.76 4.08
CA GLY A 83 18.87 15.30 4.02
C GLY A 83 20.02 14.67 3.26
N ALA A 84 20.13 13.32 3.33
CA ALA A 84 21.16 12.58 2.61
C ALA A 84 21.02 12.78 1.09
N GLY A 85 22.08 13.17 0.42
CA GLY A 85 22.09 13.44 -1.03
C GLY A 85 21.13 14.54 -1.48
N ASN A 86 20.81 15.51 -0.61
CA ASN A 86 19.81 16.57 -0.83
C ASN A 86 18.36 16.08 -0.95
N ARG A 87 18.04 14.88 -0.45
CA ARG A 87 16.71 14.28 -0.62
C ARG A 87 15.57 15.19 -0.17
N ASN A 88 15.68 15.85 1.00
CA ASN A 88 14.64 16.75 1.49
C ASN A 88 14.45 17.96 0.59
N VAL A 89 15.54 18.52 0.10
CA VAL A 89 15.52 19.65 -0.86
C VAL A 89 14.84 19.28 -2.16
N ASP A 90 15.20 18.13 -2.74
CA ASP A 90 14.60 17.67 -4.00
C ASP A 90 13.11 17.32 -3.81
N MET A 91 12.75 16.71 -2.69
CA MET A 91 11.35 16.45 -2.34
C MET A 91 10.55 17.76 -2.21
N ASP A 92 11.04 18.75 -1.46
CA ASP A 92 10.34 20.02 -1.25
C ASP A 92 10.10 20.76 -2.57
N PHE A 93 11.10 20.80 -3.46
CA PHE A 93 10.92 21.34 -4.81
C PHE A 93 9.87 20.57 -5.61
N GLY A 94 9.88 19.22 -5.53
CA GLY A 94 8.90 18.38 -6.20
C GLY A 94 7.47 18.63 -5.71
N TYR A 95 7.24 18.66 -4.40
CA TYR A 95 5.92 18.92 -3.82
C TYR A 95 5.40 20.31 -4.17
N ARG A 96 6.26 21.34 -4.14
CA ARG A 96 5.90 22.69 -4.56
C ARG A 96 5.57 22.78 -6.04
N HIS A 97 6.26 22.01 -6.88
CA HIS A 97 5.98 21.96 -8.32
C HIS A 97 4.67 21.24 -8.64
N LEU A 98 4.35 20.14 -7.92
CA LEU A 98 3.06 19.44 -8.06
C LEU A 98 1.88 20.24 -7.47
N LYS A 99 2.13 21.25 -6.63
CA LYS A 99 1.13 22.16 -6.06
C LYS A 99 0.04 21.44 -5.26
N LEU A 100 0.39 20.33 -4.57
CA LEU A 100 -0.60 19.55 -3.82
C LEU A 100 -1.25 20.38 -2.72
N TRP A 101 -0.45 21.14 -1.98
CA TRP A 101 -0.95 21.99 -0.89
C TRP A 101 -1.70 23.22 -1.42
N GLU A 102 -1.22 23.86 -2.47
CA GLU A 102 -1.86 25.03 -3.09
C GLU A 102 -3.23 24.70 -3.71
N ASN A 103 -3.39 23.49 -4.27
CA ASN A 103 -4.65 23.03 -4.87
C ASN A 103 -5.65 22.45 -3.85
N ALA A 104 -5.21 22.12 -2.64
CA ALA A 104 -6.03 21.47 -1.61
C ALA A 104 -7.30 22.24 -1.22
N PRO A 105 -7.33 23.59 -1.11
CA PRO A 105 -8.57 24.32 -0.80
C PRO A 105 -9.67 24.11 -1.84
N LYS A 106 -9.32 24.05 -3.13
CA LYS A 106 -10.29 23.75 -4.19
C LYS A 106 -10.81 22.33 -4.07
N ARG A 107 -9.90 21.36 -3.86
CA ARG A 107 -10.25 19.95 -3.69
C ARG A 107 -11.21 19.74 -2.52
N TRP A 108 -10.98 20.42 -1.40
CA TRP A 108 -11.89 20.40 -0.25
C TRP A 108 -13.25 21.01 -0.58
N ALA A 109 -13.30 22.17 -1.24
CA ALA A 109 -14.54 22.85 -1.60
C ALA A 109 -15.44 22.02 -2.53
N ASP A 110 -14.82 21.22 -3.41
CA ASP A 110 -15.52 20.35 -4.38
C ASP A 110 -16.10 19.07 -3.72
N GLN A 111 -15.82 18.78 -2.43
CA GLN A 111 -16.34 17.59 -1.75
C GLN A 111 -17.82 17.68 -1.37
N PRO A 112 -18.53 16.54 -1.30
CA PRO A 112 -19.86 16.48 -0.68
C PRO A 112 -19.86 16.99 0.76
N VAL A 113 -20.99 17.53 1.21
CA VAL A 113 -21.13 18.13 2.56
C VAL A 113 -20.69 17.13 3.66
N ARG A 114 -21.15 15.89 3.59
CA ARG A 114 -20.80 14.84 4.59
C ARG A 114 -19.30 14.62 4.71
N VAL A 115 -18.58 14.62 3.58
CA VAL A 115 -17.13 14.46 3.56
C VAL A 115 -16.43 15.67 4.16
N ARG A 116 -16.90 16.89 3.86
CA ARG A 116 -16.35 18.11 4.47
C ARG A 116 -16.56 18.12 5.98
N GLU A 117 -17.79 17.83 6.46
CA GLU A 117 -18.10 17.75 7.88
C GLU A 117 -17.20 16.73 8.61
N LEU A 118 -17.00 15.56 8.02
CA LEU A 118 -16.10 14.53 8.56
C LEU A 118 -14.66 15.03 8.68
N VAL A 119 -14.12 15.68 7.64
CA VAL A 119 -12.74 16.19 7.62
C VAL A 119 -12.58 17.37 8.58
N ASP A 120 -13.52 18.30 8.61
CA ASP A 120 -13.50 19.45 9.54
C ASP A 120 -13.55 18.97 11.00
N GLY A 121 -14.40 17.98 11.28
CA GLY A 121 -14.43 17.30 12.57
C GLY A 121 -13.09 16.64 12.91
N TYR A 122 -12.50 15.90 11.98
CA TYR A 122 -11.21 15.24 12.17
C TYR A 122 -10.10 16.25 12.54
N VAL A 123 -10.01 17.36 11.82
CA VAL A 123 -9.07 18.45 12.13
C VAL A 123 -9.32 19.01 13.54
N ALA A 124 -10.59 19.24 13.90
CA ALA A 124 -10.93 19.76 15.23
C ALA A 124 -10.53 18.79 16.34
N GLY A 125 -10.80 17.49 16.18
CA GLY A 125 -10.45 16.46 17.15
C GLY A 125 -8.94 16.26 17.28
N PHE A 126 -8.25 16.16 16.14
CA PHE A 126 -6.78 16.04 16.12
C PHE A 126 -6.10 17.20 16.86
N ASN A 127 -6.48 18.43 16.53
CA ASN A 127 -5.89 19.63 17.15
C ASN A 127 -6.25 19.76 18.64
N GLU A 128 -7.42 19.30 19.07
CA GLU A 128 -7.79 19.30 20.48
C GLU A 128 -6.95 18.28 21.27
N SER A 129 -6.85 17.04 20.76
CA SER A 129 -5.99 16.03 21.37
C SER A 129 -4.53 16.50 21.44
N LEU A 130 -4.00 17.07 20.35
CA LEU A 130 -2.65 17.63 20.33
C LEU A 130 -2.46 18.74 21.37
N SER A 131 -3.45 19.60 21.53
CA SER A 131 -3.40 20.70 22.52
C SER A 131 -3.45 20.22 23.97
N LEU A 132 -4.22 19.15 24.24
CA LEU A 132 -4.40 18.62 25.59
C LEU A 132 -3.30 17.63 25.99
N ASN A 133 -2.88 16.80 25.07
CA ASN A 133 -2.02 15.63 25.32
C ASN A 133 -0.61 15.77 24.72
N GLY A 134 -0.36 16.82 23.91
CA GLY A 134 0.86 16.91 23.10
C GLY A 134 0.91 15.76 22.09
N VAL A 135 2.10 15.27 21.80
CA VAL A 135 2.34 14.11 20.94
C VAL A 135 2.37 12.78 21.70
N ASN A 136 1.91 12.80 22.96
CA ASN A 136 1.75 11.63 23.83
C ASN A 136 3.00 10.71 23.88
N GLY A 137 4.19 11.33 23.98
CA GLY A 137 5.47 10.60 24.00
C GLY A 137 5.90 10.00 22.67
N GLY A 138 5.30 10.44 21.58
CA GLY A 138 5.72 10.06 20.23
C GLY A 138 7.13 10.53 19.89
N TRP A 139 7.71 9.95 18.85
CA TRP A 139 9.11 10.15 18.44
C TRP A 139 9.47 11.61 18.06
N CYS A 140 8.48 12.46 17.79
CA CYS A 140 8.69 13.87 17.43
C CYS A 140 8.56 14.85 18.62
N ASP A 141 8.50 14.36 19.85
CA ASP A 141 8.33 15.21 21.02
C ASP A 141 9.44 16.25 21.13
N GLY A 142 9.04 17.51 21.35
CA GLY A 142 9.93 18.65 21.38
C GLY A 142 10.41 19.16 20.03
N ALA A 143 10.00 18.57 18.90
CA ALA A 143 10.35 19.05 17.57
C ALA A 143 9.64 20.37 17.25
N GLY A 144 10.38 21.35 16.68
CA GLY A 144 9.87 22.67 16.38
C GLY A 144 8.80 22.75 15.27
N TRP A 145 8.61 21.65 14.55
CA TRP A 145 7.59 21.52 13.50
C TRP A 145 6.27 20.91 13.98
N VAL A 146 6.19 20.48 15.23
CA VAL A 146 4.94 19.98 15.81
C VAL A 146 3.96 21.14 16.02
N GLY A 147 2.80 21.06 15.37
CA GLY A 147 1.78 22.07 15.45
C GLY A 147 0.43 21.63 14.89
N PRO A 148 -0.59 22.50 15.00
CA PRO A 148 -1.93 22.19 14.52
C PRO A 148 -1.95 21.98 13.01
N ILE A 149 -2.88 21.13 12.56
CA ILE A 149 -3.17 20.85 11.16
C ILE A 149 -4.45 21.59 10.70
N THR A 150 -4.63 21.69 9.40
CA THR A 150 -5.81 22.30 8.75
C THR A 150 -6.46 21.32 7.77
N ALA A 151 -7.69 21.61 7.33
CA ALA A 151 -8.32 20.85 6.25
C ALA A 151 -7.50 20.90 4.95
N GLN A 152 -6.85 22.05 4.64
CA GLN A 152 -5.95 22.18 3.51
C GLN A 152 -4.79 21.17 3.59
N ASP A 153 -4.19 21.02 4.75
CA ASP A 153 -3.10 20.07 4.97
C ASP A 153 -3.53 18.62 4.74
N LEU A 154 -4.71 18.25 5.27
CA LEU A 154 -5.24 16.90 5.07
C LEU A 154 -5.55 16.62 3.59
N TYR A 155 -6.15 17.58 2.86
CA TYR A 155 -6.42 17.37 1.43
C TYR A 155 -5.15 17.31 0.58
N ALA A 156 -4.09 18.03 0.96
CA ALA A 156 -2.77 17.86 0.36
C ALA A 156 -2.20 16.47 0.66
N HIS A 157 -2.34 15.98 1.91
CA HIS A 157 -1.94 14.64 2.30
C HIS A 157 -2.75 13.56 1.57
N PHE A 158 -4.08 13.71 1.42
CA PHE A 158 -4.89 12.75 0.66
C PHE A 158 -4.45 12.69 -0.81
N SER A 159 -4.08 13.82 -1.41
CA SER A 159 -3.52 13.87 -2.76
C SER A 159 -2.18 13.13 -2.85
N ASP A 160 -1.31 13.27 -1.84
CA ASP A 160 -0.06 12.53 -1.73
C ASP A 160 -0.31 11.01 -1.67
N VAL A 161 -1.24 10.54 -0.84
CA VAL A 161 -1.63 9.12 -0.76
C VAL A 161 -2.17 8.61 -2.10
N VAL A 162 -3.00 9.40 -2.79
CA VAL A 162 -3.56 9.07 -4.11
C VAL A 162 -2.46 8.90 -5.16
N MET A 163 -1.40 9.70 -5.10
CA MET A 163 -0.33 9.73 -6.09
C MET A 163 0.90 8.90 -5.68
N THR A 164 0.85 8.13 -4.60
CA THR A 164 1.99 7.40 -4.01
C THR A 164 2.73 6.51 -5.02
N VAL A 165 2.01 5.78 -5.88
CA VAL A 165 2.63 4.90 -6.89
C VAL A 165 2.75 5.54 -8.27
N SER A 166 2.54 6.85 -8.39
CA SER A 166 2.69 7.64 -9.59
C SER A 166 3.68 8.80 -9.35
N SER A 167 3.29 10.06 -9.43
CA SER A 167 4.21 11.20 -9.31
C SER A 167 5.03 11.22 -8.02
N ILE A 168 4.45 10.77 -6.91
CA ILE A 168 5.17 10.74 -5.62
C ILE A 168 6.32 9.71 -5.63
N SER A 169 6.19 8.63 -6.38
CA SER A 169 7.29 7.66 -6.54
C SER A 169 8.52 8.23 -7.28
N MET A 170 8.36 9.38 -7.94
CA MET A 170 9.40 10.09 -8.69
C MET A 170 9.59 11.54 -8.22
N ILE A 171 9.17 11.85 -6.98
CA ILE A 171 9.14 13.21 -6.46
C ILE A 171 10.52 13.88 -6.43
N THR A 172 11.58 13.12 -6.12
CA THR A 172 12.96 13.59 -6.10
C THR A 172 13.48 13.85 -7.52
N GLU A 173 13.14 12.97 -8.48
CA GLU A 173 13.47 13.10 -9.89
C GLU A 173 12.81 14.34 -10.51
N ILE A 174 11.56 14.62 -10.12
CA ILE A 174 10.85 15.85 -10.51
C ILE A 174 11.53 17.07 -9.89
N GLY A 175 11.78 17.07 -8.57
CA GLY A 175 12.31 18.22 -7.85
C GLY A 175 13.76 18.59 -8.17
N ARG A 176 14.56 17.62 -8.65
CA ARG A 176 15.95 17.88 -9.08
C ARG A 176 16.10 18.23 -10.56
N ALA A 177 15.03 18.07 -11.36
CA ALA A 177 15.09 18.27 -12.79
C ALA A 177 15.48 19.71 -13.17
N GLN A 178 16.64 19.87 -13.82
CA GLN A 178 17.16 21.16 -14.29
C GLN A 178 17.64 21.02 -15.73
N PRO A 179 17.49 22.08 -16.56
CA PRO A 179 18.07 22.09 -17.90
C PRO A 179 19.58 21.84 -17.86
N PRO A 180 20.12 21.06 -18.79
CA PRO A 180 21.52 20.71 -18.79
C PRO A 180 22.42 21.95 -18.96
N SER A 181 23.33 22.16 -18.02
CA SER A 181 24.32 23.26 -18.03
C SER A 181 25.62 22.91 -18.74
N GLY A 182 25.67 21.86 -19.58
CA GLY A 182 26.86 21.40 -20.29
C GLY A 182 26.59 20.16 -21.14
N THR A 183 27.63 19.40 -21.47
CA THR A 183 27.55 18.12 -22.18
C THR A 183 27.42 16.96 -21.19
N SER A 184 26.52 17.05 -20.19
CA SER A 184 26.32 16.00 -19.22
C SER A 184 25.78 14.74 -19.91
N ALA A 185 26.49 13.64 -19.78
CA ALA A 185 25.96 12.32 -20.16
C ALA A 185 24.96 11.85 -19.09
N PRO A 186 23.95 11.07 -19.48
CA PRO A 186 23.05 10.45 -18.50
C PRO A 186 23.85 9.64 -17.47
N HIS A 187 23.44 9.71 -16.21
CA HIS A 187 24.05 8.87 -15.18
C HIS A 187 23.62 7.41 -15.40
N PRO A 188 24.52 6.41 -15.25
CA PRO A 188 24.13 5.02 -15.27
C PRO A 188 23.32 4.72 -13.99
N GLY A 189 22.03 4.63 -14.11
CA GLY A 189 21.10 4.28 -13.03
C GLY A 189 20.04 3.30 -13.51
N ALA A 190 19.25 2.76 -12.60
CA ALA A 190 18.07 1.96 -12.92
C ALA A 190 16.83 2.86 -13.02
N LEU A 191 15.85 2.47 -13.84
CA LEU A 191 14.52 3.07 -13.77
C LEU A 191 13.95 2.90 -12.36
N PRO A 192 13.11 3.85 -11.86
CA PRO A 192 12.54 3.73 -10.54
C PRO A 192 11.92 2.36 -10.32
N ALA A 193 12.37 1.65 -9.29
CA ALA A 193 11.79 0.39 -8.89
C ALA A 193 10.35 0.62 -8.40
N ARG A 194 9.49 -0.41 -8.55
CA ARG A 194 8.20 -0.38 -7.84
C ARG A 194 8.46 -0.32 -6.33
N PRO A 195 7.66 0.44 -5.58
CA PRO A 195 7.61 0.25 -4.13
C PRO A 195 7.35 -1.22 -3.83
N GLN A 196 8.09 -1.80 -2.89
CA GLN A 196 7.91 -3.20 -2.47
C GLN A 196 6.70 -3.31 -1.53
N MET A 197 5.52 -2.97 -2.04
CA MET A 197 4.24 -3.20 -1.36
C MET A 197 3.63 -4.47 -1.89
N GLY A 198 3.15 -5.30 -0.98
CA GLY A 198 2.48 -6.54 -1.31
C GLY A 198 1.11 -6.66 -0.65
N SER A 199 0.37 -7.69 -0.97
CA SER A 199 -0.84 -8.09 -0.28
C SER A 199 -1.30 -9.45 -0.76
N ASN A 200 -2.09 -10.17 0.06
CA ASN A 200 -2.97 -11.23 -0.40
C ASN A 200 -4.42 -10.80 -0.17
N GLY A 201 -5.29 -11.05 -1.11
CA GLY A 201 -6.73 -10.88 -0.98
C GLY A 201 -7.45 -12.11 -1.53
N TRP A 202 -8.25 -12.78 -0.69
CA TRP A 202 -9.10 -13.90 -1.10
C TRP A 202 -10.55 -13.57 -0.75
N ALA A 203 -11.43 -13.63 -1.72
CA ALA A 203 -12.87 -13.56 -1.49
C ALA A 203 -13.49 -14.87 -1.96
N LEU A 204 -14.14 -15.58 -1.05
CA LEU A 204 -14.84 -16.82 -1.32
C LEU A 204 -16.35 -16.58 -1.21
N GLY A 205 -17.09 -17.07 -2.17
CA GLY A 205 -18.53 -16.94 -2.24
C GLY A 205 -19.26 -18.15 -1.63
N SER A 206 -20.58 -18.17 -1.83
CA SER A 206 -21.49 -19.18 -1.25
C SER A 206 -21.15 -20.63 -1.60
N GLU A 207 -20.50 -20.88 -2.72
CA GLU A 207 -20.10 -22.23 -3.14
C GLU A 207 -18.92 -22.77 -2.33
N ARG A 208 -18.09 -21.90 -1.76
CA ARG A 208 -16.88 -22.28 -1.02
C ARG A 208 -16.97 -21.95 0.49
N SER A 209 -17.89 -21.13 0.93
CA SER A 209 -18.10 -20.79 2.34
C SER A 209 -18.97 -21.82 3.05
N SER A 210 -18.65 -22.18 4.29
CA SER A 210 -19.37 -23.16 5.11
C SER A 210 -20.75 -22.65 5.55
N THR A 211 -20.93 -21.34 5.68
CA THR A 211 -22.21 -20.72 6.07
C THR A 211 -23.12 -20.41 4.89
N GLY A 212 -22.57 -20.38 3.66
CA GLY A 212 -23.27 -19.90 2.47
C GLY A 212 -23.23 -18.38 2.28
N GLY A 213 -22.84 -17.62 3.30
CA GLY A 213 -22.44 -16.20 3.17
C GLY A 213 -21.00 -16.08 2.66
N GLY A 214 -20.56 -14.88 2.36
CA GLY A 214 -19.19 -14.65 1.90
C GLY A 214 -18.12 -14.87 2.97
N LEU A 215 -16.88 -15.16 2.52
CA LEU A 215 -15.72 -15.32 3.38
C LEU A 215 -14.54 -14.57 2.78
N LEU A 216 -13.79 -13.83 3.60
CA LEU A 216 -12.68 -12.96 3.14
C LEU A 216 -11.39 -13.26 3.92
N LEU A 217 -10.25 -13.27 3.20
CA LEU A 217 -8.94 -12.95 3.77
C LEU A 217 -8.52 -11.56 3.31
N ALA A 218 -8.32 -10.66 4.25
CA ALA A 218 -7.62 -9.40 4.05
C ALA A 218 -6.21 -9.52 4.64
N ASN A 219 -5.20 -9.34 3.79
CA ASN A 219 -3.82 -9.52 4.22
C ASN A 219 -2.89 -8.56 3.44
N PRO A 220 -2.97 -7.25 3.71
CA PRO A 220 -2.02 -6.27 3.17
C PRO A 220 -0.63 -6.45 3.77
N HIS A 221 0.39 -6.29 2.94
CA HIS A 221 1.80 -6.32 3.33
C HIS A 221 2.39 -4.91 3.20
N TYR A 222 2.54 -4.26 4.34
CA TYR A 222 2.99 -2.88 4.44
C TYR A 222 4.15 -2.75 5.43
N PRO A 223 4.91 -1.65 5.39
CA PRO A 223 5.91 -1.35 6.39
C PRO A 223 5.34 -1.33 7.81
N TRP A 224 6.14 -1.76 8.80
CA TRP A 224 5.77 -1.71 10.22
C TRP A 224 6.20 -0.41 10.90
N THR A 225 6.83 0.50 10.14
CA THR A 225 7.29 1.81 10.58
C THR A 225 6.99 2.85 9.49
N GLY A 226 6.98 4.11 9.86
CA GLY A 226 6.76 5.22 8.93
C GLY A 226 5.30 5.49 8.56
N GLU A 227 5.12 6.31 7.54
CA GLU A 227 3.81 6.85 7.13
C GLU A 227 2.86 5.83 6.52
N ASN A 228 3.40 4.76 5.94
CA ASN A 228 2.59 3.76 5.23
C ASN A 228 1.99 2.70 6.16
N ARG A 229 2.06 2.90 7.48
CA ARG A 229 1.39 2.04 8.45
C ARG A 229 -0.13 2.22 8.42
N LEU A 230 -0.83 1.11 8.52
CA LEU A 230 -2.27 1.09 8.72
C LEU A 230 -2.63 1.41 10.17
N TRP A 231 -3.76 2.06 10.39
CA TRP A 231 -4.34 2.35 11.70
C TRP A 231 -5.70 1.66 11.81
N GLU A 232 -5.90 0.86 12.85
CA GLU A 232 -7.11 0.05 13.07
C GLU A 232 -8.16 0.86 13.83
N ALA A 233 -9.42 0.85 13.37
CA ALA A 233 -10.52 1.55 14.01
C ALA A 233 -11.88 0.93 13.70
N HIS A 234 -12.84 1.13 14.61
CA HIS A 234 -14.25 0.90 14.39
C HIS A 234 -14.98 2.24 14.44
N GLN A 235 -15.80 2.52 13.44
CA GLN A 235 -16.53 3.77 13.27
C GLN A 235 -18.04 3.51 13.15
N SER A 236 -18.85 4.20 13.95
CA SER A 236 -20.31 4.01 13.94
C SER A 236 -21.11 5.30 14.07
N ILE A 237 -22.17 5.41 13.28
CA ILE A 237 -23.27 6.38 13.42
C ILE A 237 -24.57 5.57 13.39
N PRO A 238 -25.36 5.53 14.47
CA PRO A 238 -26.56 4.71 14.55
C PRO A 238 -27.47 4.87 13.32
N GLY A 239 -27.79 3.76 12.65
CA GLY A 239 -28.64 3.73 11.45
C GLY A 239 -28.02 4.34 10.18
N GLN A 240 -26.74 4.74 10.17
CA GLN A 240 -26.08 5.32 9.00
C GLN A 240 -24.73 4.68 8.67
N LEU A 241 -23.97 4.25 9.67
CA LEU A 241 -22.64 3.69 9.50
C LEU A 241 -22.34 2.70 10.60
N ASN A 242 -21.80 1.56 10.23
CA ASN A 242 -21.17 0.60 11.13
C ASN A 242 -20.05 -0.10 10.35
N VAL A 243 -18.79 0.33 10.53
CA VAL A 243 -17.65 -0.16 9.75
C VAL A 243 -16.44 -0.39 10.65
N TYR A 244 -15.82 -1.55 10.50
CA TYR A 244 -14.59 -1.93 11.19
C TYR A 244 -13.48 -2.23 10.18
N GLY A 245 -12.25 -1.80 10.48
CA GLY A 245 -11.11 -2.14 9.66
C GLY A 245 -9.92 -1.22 9.88
N VAL A 246 -9.17 -1.00 8.81
CA VAL A 246 -7.95 -0.18 8.83
C VAL A 246 -7.95 0.86 7.73
N GLY A 247 -7.22 1.96 7.97
CA GLY A 247 -6.88 2.96 6.97
C GLY A 247 -5.42 3.36 7.05
N LEU A 248 -4.86 3.94 5.99
CA LEU A 248 -3.54 4.56 6.02
C LEU A 248 -3.51 5.72 7.02
N SER A 249 -2.34 5.99 7.58
CA SER A 249 -2.15 7.04 8.58
C SER A 249 -2.70 8.39 8.10
N GLY A 250 -3.55 9.01 8.92
CA GLY A 250 -4.19 10.29 8.61
C GLY A 250 -5.47 10.23 7.78
N MET A 251 -5.87 9.05 7.27
CA MET A 251 -7.16 8.89 6.58
C MET A 251 -8.31 8.83 7.59
N PRO A 252 -9.38 9.62 7.39
CA PRO A 252 -10.47 9.73 8.38
C PRO A 252 -11.49 8.59 8.30
N LEU A 253 -11.34 7.66 7.35
CA LEU A 253 -12.26 6.55 7.07
C LEU A 253 -11.52 5.23 6.96
N VAL A 254 -12.22 4.14 7.28
CA VAL A 254 -11.77 2.77 7.01
C VAL A 254 -11.62 2.57 5.49
N GLN A 255 -10.46 2.10 5.07
CA GLN A 255 -10.13 1.82 3.67
C GLN A 255 -10.19 0.33 3.32
N LEU A 256 -9.88 -0.55 4.27
CA LEU A 256 -9.96 -2.00 4.18
C LEU A 256 -10.75 -2.48 5.40
N GLY A 257 -11.84 -3.22 5.22
CA GLY A 257 -12.65 -3.60 6.36
C GLY A 257 -13.98 -4.28 5.99
N PHE A 258 -14.97 -4.13 6.86
CA PHE A 258 -16.28 -4.74 6.66
C PHE A 258 -17.41 -3.95 7.34
N THR A 259 -18.59 -4.20 6.83
CA THR A 259 -19.89 -3.78 7.38
C THR A 259 -20.76 -5.02 7.60
N ASP A 260 -22.02 -4.83 7.94
CA ASP A 260 -23.01 -5.94 8.01
C ASP A 260 -23.27 -6.57 6.63
N ALA A 261 -23.03 -5.87 5.53
CA ALA A 261 -23.39 -6.29 4.17
C ALA A 261 -22.23 -6.77 3.32
N VAL A 262 -21.09 -6.04 3.34
CA VAL A 262 -19.94 -6.27 2.45
C VAL A 262 -18.63 -6.18 3.23
N ALA A 263 -17.71 -7.10 2.93
CA ALA A 263 -16.32 -7.06 3.40
C ALA A 263 -15.38 -6.91 2.23
N TRP A 264 -14.31 -6.11 2.41
CA TRP A 264 -13.36 -5.85 1.34
C TRP A 264 -11.93 -5.70 1.85
N THR A 265 -11.00 -6.03 0.96
CA THR A 265 -9.57 -5.77 1.11
C THR A 265 -9.03 -5.18 -0.19
N ALA A 266 -7.79 -4.72 -0.16
CA ALA A 266 -7.12 -4.25 -1.35
C ALA A 266 -5.78 -4.95 -1.55
N THR A 267 -5.36 -5.08 -2.80
CA THR A 267 -4.02 -5.48 -3.18
C THR A 267 -3.42 -4.43 -4.11
N VAL A 268 -2.13 -4.13 -3.98
CA VAL A 268 -1.48 -3.19 -4.90
C VAL A 268 -1.60 -3.70 -6.33
N ALA A 269 -2.18 -2.88 -7.20
CA ALA A 269 -2.46 -3.26 -8.58
C ALA A 269 -1.20 -3.32 -9.45
N ALA A 270 -1.16 -4.28 -10.38
CA ALA A 270 -0.08 -4.41 -11.34
C ALA A 270 -0.08 -3.32 -12.42
N GLY A 271 -1.22 -2.69 -12.67
CA GLY A 271 -1.39 -1.63 -13.67
C GLY A 271 -0.56 -0.39 -13.38
N ARG A 272 -0.32 0.43 -14.42
CA ARG A 272 0.43 1.68 -14.32
C ARG A 272 -0.55 2.86 -14.29
N ARG A 273 -0.34 3.75 -13.33
CA ARG A 273 -1.18 4.94 -13.09
C ARG A 273 -0.59 6.19 -13.71
N PHE A 274 0.42 6.02 -14.56
CA PHE A 274 1.11 7.09 -15.26
C PHE A 274 1.74 6.59 -16.55
N ALA A 275 2.07 7.51 -17.43
CA ALA A 275 2.92 7.27 -18.58
C ALA A 275 4.13 8.21 -18.56
N LEU A 276 5.29 7.72 -18.97
CA LEU A 276 6.46 8.57 -19.22
C LEU A 276 6.49 8.98 -20.69
N TYR A 277 6.70 10.26 -20.94
CA TYR A 277 6.82 10.82 -22.29
C TYR A 277 8.24 11.27 -22.57
N ARG A 278 8.90 10.60 -23.52
CA ARG A 278 10.19 11.04 -24.04
C ARG A 278 9.98 12.04 -25.14
N TYR A 279 10.61 13.20 -25.00
CA TYR A 279 10.59 14.28 -25.97
C TYR A 279 11.92 14.44 -26.69
N ASP A 280 11.87 14.73 -27.99
CA ASP A 280 12.99 15.25 -28.75
C ASP A 280 13.05 16.78 -28.53
N LEU A 281 14.22 17.29 -28.10
CA LEU A 281 14.40 18.69 -27.72
C LEU A 281 15.04 19.50 -28.87
N ASP A 282 14.87 20.81 -28.78
CA ASP A 282 15.60 21.79 -29.65
C ASP A 282 17.07 21.83 -29.20
N ALA A 283 17.99 21.48 -30.08
CA ALA A 283 19.42 21.44 -29.78
C ALA A 283 20.00 22.77 -29.29
N SER A 284 19.37 23.92 -29.65
CA SER A 284 19.75 25.24 -29.22
C SER A 284 19.11 25.70 -27.91
N ASP A 285 17.98 25.07 -27.52
CA ASP A 285 17.18 25.41 -26.32
C ASP A 285 16.63 24.15 -25.65
N PRO A 286 17.29 23.63 -24.62
CA PRO A 286 16.85 22.40 -23.97
C PRO A 286 15.54 22.54 -23.17
N THR A 287 14.93 23.73 -23.11
CA THR A 287 13.60 23.98 -22.57
C THR A 287 12.51 24.02 -23.65
N ALA A 288 12.86 23.73 -24.91
CA ALA A 288 11.92 23.61 -26.02
C ALA A 288 11.97 22.23 -26.61
N TYR A 289 10.80 21.75 -27.04
CA TYR A 289 10.60 20.41 -27.57
C TYR A 289 9.74 20.44 -28.84
N TYR A 290 9.68 19.32 -29.56
CA TYR A 290 8.89 19.21 -30.77
C TYR A 290 7.71 18.29 -30.59
N VAL A 291 6.54 18.66 -31.14
CA VAL A 291 5.35 17.81 -31.29
C VAL A 291 4.90 17.88 -32.74
N ASP A 292 4.90 16.76 -33.44
CA ASP A 292 4.55 16.66 -34.89
C ASP A 292 5.31 17.68 -35.75
N GLY A 293 6.57 17.91 -35.40
CA GLY A 293 7.45 18.88 -36.08
C GLY A 293 7.24 20.35 -35.70
N ARG A 294 6.32 20.66 -34.79
CA ARG A 294 6.11 22.02 -34.25
C ARG A 294 6.92 22.20 -32.99
N ARG A 295 7.61 23.32 -32.90
CA ARG A 295 8.37 23.72 -31.71
C ARG A 295 7.41 24.24 -30.63
N GLU A 296 7.49 23.69 -29.45
CA GLU A 296 6.79 24.13 -28.24
C GLU A 296 7.80 24.43 -27.13
N VAL A 297 7.43 25.23 -26.14
CA VAL A 297 8.28 25.62 -25.00
C VAL A 297 7.68 25.07 -23.72
N MET A 298 8.55 24.52 -22.88
CA MET A 298 8.15 24.05 -21.54
C MET A 298 7.69 25.23 -20.69
N THR A 299 6.70 25.01 -19.83
CA THR A 299 6.22 26.01 -18.87
C THR A 299 7.16 26.07 -17.68
N PRO A 300 7.82 27.23 -17.42
CA PRO A 300 8.70 27.39 -16.27
C PRO A 300 7.88 27.65 -14.99
N ASP A 301 8.34 27.11 -13.87
CA ASP A 301 7.79 27.30 -12.53
C ASP A 301 8.93 27.65 -11.56
N PRO A 302 9.17 28.97 -11.29
CA PRO A 302 10.19 29.40 -10.35
C PRO A 302 9.72 29.17 -8.91
N ILE A 303 10.46 28.35 -8.17
CA ILE A 303 10.14 27.93 -6.81
C ILE A 303 11.27 28.34 -5.87
N THR A 304 10.91 28.82 -4.68
CA THR A 304 11.84 29.07 -3.57
C THR A 304 11.40 28.31 -2.34
N ILE A 305 12.31 27.57 -1.74
CA ILE A 305 12.14 26.83 -0.48
C ILE A 305 13.08 27.38 0.58
N GLU A 306 12.83 27.07 1.83
CA GLU A 306 13.71 27.35 2.97
C GLU A 306 14.49 26.10 3.36
N VAL A 307 15.80 26.23 3.57
CA VAL A 307 16.67 25.10 3.94
C VAL A 307 17.44 25.43 5.20
N ALA A 308 17.32 24.59 6.23
CA ALA A 308 18.10 24.69 7.44
C ALA A 308 19.55 24.21 7.19
N GLY A 309 20.52 25.01 7.65
CA GLY A 309 21.94 24.71 7.60
C GLY A 309 22.65 25.16 8.87
N GLU A 310 23.95 24.99 8.94
CA GLU A 310 24.77 25.36 10.12
C GLU A 310 24.65 26.84 10.52
N GLN A 311 24.38 27.72 9.56
CA GLN A 311 24.25 29.17 9.78
C GLN A 311 22.80 29.64 9.93
N GLY A 312 21.84 28.71 10.12
CA GLY A 312 20.43 28.99 10.18
C GLY A 312 19.69 28.65 8.89
N ILE A 313 18.44 29.14 8.78
CA ILE A 313 17.58 28.89 7.62
C ILE A 313 17.94 29.88 6.49
N SER A 314 18.13 29.37 5.28
CA SER A 314 18.42 30.18 4.08
C SER A 314 17.50 29.80 2.91
N PRO A 315 17.15 30.77 2.02
CA PRO A 315 16.35 30.48 0.84
C PRO A 315 17.19 29.77 -0.23
N MET A 316 16.56 28.83 -0.94
CA MET A 316 17.11 28.18 -2.13
C MET A 316 16.07 28.23 -3.25
N SER A 317 16.48 28.59 -4.47
CA SER A 317 15.57 28.72 -5.62
C SER A 317 15.96 27.81 -6.75
N ARG A 318 14.96 27.21 -7.41
CA ARG A 318 15.07 26.49 -8.69
C ARG A 318 13.92 26.89 -9.61
N THR A 319 14.14 26.82 -10.92
CA THR A 319 13.04 26.84 -11.90
C THR A 319 12.82 25.43 -12.38
N LEU A 320 11.65 24.85 -12.09
CA LEU A 320 11.24 23.56 -12.61
C LEU A 320 10.40 23.77 -13.88
N TYR A 321 10.21 22.72 -14.66
CA TYR A 321 9.58 22.83 -15.96
C TYR A 321 8.56 21.74 -16.18
N SER A 322 7.47 22.07 -16.90
CA SER A 322 6.46 21.11 -17.35
C SER A 322 6.29 21.17 -18.86
N THR A 323 6.05 20.00 -19.46
CA THR A 323 5.56 19.87 -20.84
C THR A 323 4.03 19.83 -20.83
N LYS A 324 3.40 19.68 -21.99
CA LYS A 324 1.95 19.45 -22.09
C LYS A 324 1.47 18.15 -21.36
N HIS A 325 2.39 17.20 -21.13
CA HIS A 325 2.06 15.93 -20.45
C HIS A 325 2.47 15.92 -18.98
N GLY A 326 2.87 17.06 -18.41
CA GLY A 326 3.20 17.17 -16.98
C GLY A 326 4.65 17.51 -16.69
N PRO A 327 5.09 17.37 -15.43
CA PRO A 327 6.41 17.77 -14.97
C PRO A 327 7.53 16.99 -15.66
N VAL A 328 8.64 17.69 -15.92
CA VAL A 328 9.89 17.05 -16.35
C VAL A 328 10.53 16.37 -15.15
N ALA A 329 11.01 15.14 -15.35
CA ALA A 329 11.72 14.37 -14.35
C ALA A 329 13.13 14.01 -14.83
N ASP A 330 14.13 14.19 -13.95
CA ASP A 330 15.51 13.81 -14.22
C ASP A 330 15.75 12.36 -13.78
N VAL A 331 15.39 11.43 -14.67
CA VAL A 331 15.50 9.98 -14.43
C VAL A 331 16.93 9.52 -14.75
N ASP A 332 17.62 8.96 -13.80
CA ASP A 332 19.05 8.61 -13.86
C ASP A 332 19.51 7.90 -15.14
N THR A 333 18.70 6.98 -15.68
CA THR A 333 19.02 6.23 -16.90
C THR A 333 18.89 7.01 -18.20
N VAL A 334 18.08 8.07 -18.21
CA VAL A 334 17.74 8.83 -19.42
C VAL A 334 18.24 10.24 -19.32
N GLY A 335 18.10 10.88 -18.17
CA GLY A 335 18.51 12.24 -17.88
C GLY A 335 17.81 13.30 -18.70
N TRP A 336 17.85 14.55 -18.23
CA TRP A 336 17.54 15.70 -19.07
C TRP A 336 18.81 16.13 -19.81
N THR A 337 18.88 15.83 -21.10
CA THR A 337 20.02 16.15 -21.97
C THR A 337 19.67 17.29 -22.92
N ARG A 338 20.62 17.73 -23.77
CA ARG A 338 20.31 18.68 -24.86
C ARG A 338 19.43 18.06 -25.95
N ALA A 339 19.37 16.74 -26.06
CA ALA A 339 18.64 16.07 -27.12
C ALA A 339 17.27 15.54 -26.68
N GLN A 340 17.12 15.24 -25.39
CA GLN A 340 15.90 14.62 -24.87
C GLN A 340 15.60 14.99 -23.42
N ALA A 341 14.32 14.94 -23.06
CA ALA A 341 13.81 15.00 -21.69
C ALA A 341 12.69 13.97 -21.49
N ILE A 342 12.46 13.60 -20.25
CA ILE A 342 11.31 12.76 -19.84
C ILE A 342 10.33 13.66 -19.07
N ALA A 343 9.05 13.59 -19.43
CA ALA A 343 7.96 14.15 -18.64
C ALA A 343 7.05 13.03 -18.15
N MET A 344 6.35 13.28 -17.05
CA MET A 344 5.46 12.30 -16.42
C MET A 344 4.02 12.78 -16.46
N ALA A 345 3.13 12.01 -17.11
CA ALA A 345 1.69 12.21 -17.06
C ALA A 345 1.09 11.26 -16.01
N ASP A 346 0.41 11.81 -15.02
CA ASP A 346 -0.15 11.09 -13.88
C ASP A 346 -1.68 10.99 -13.99
N ALA A 347 -2.21 9.78 -14.09
CA ALA A 347 -3.65 9.54 -14.17
C ALA A 347 -4.39 9.88 -12.87
N ASN A 348 -3.69 9.93 -11.75
CA ASN A 348 -4.24 10.28 -10.45
C ASN A 348 -4.18 11.78 -10.13
N ALA A 349 -3.54 12.60 -10.99
CA ALA A 349 -3.31 14.02 -10.70
C ALA A 349 -4.58 14.79 -10.31
N ASP A 350 -5.71 14.48 -10.93
CA ASP A 350 -7.01 15.13 -10.70
C ASP A 350 -7.97 14.30 -9.84
N THR A 351 -7.58 13.12 -9.36
CA THR A 351 -8.43 12.26 -8.53
C THR A 351 -8.77 12.96 -7.20
N ASN A 352 -10.06 13.22 -6.97
CA ASN A 352 -10.58 13.90 -5.79
C ASN A 352 -11.77 13.17 -5.13
N THR A 353 -12.04 11.94 -5.55
CA THR A 353 -13.20 11.15 -5.12
C THR A 353 -12.87 10.09 -4.07
N THR A 354 -11.63 10.01 -3.60
CA THR A 354 -11.17 8.94 -2.72
C THR A 354 -11.95 8.84 -1.41
N LEU A 355 -12.20 9.97 -0.72
CA LEU A 355 -13.01 9.94 0.51
C LEU A 355 -14.47 9.60 0.23
N THR A 356 -15.04 10.13 -0.85
CA THR A 356 -16.41 9.79 -1.30
C THR A 356 -16.53 8.30 -1.65
N GLN A 357 -15.49 7.73 -2.26
CA GLN A 357 -15.42 6.31 -2.57
C GLN A 357 -15.46 5.46 -1.29
N TYR A 358 -14.56 5.70 -0.32
CA TYR A 358 -14.53 4.92 0.91
C TYR A 358 -15.76 5.13 1.79
N LEU A 359 -16.33 6.35 1.79
CA LEU A 359 -17.59 6.61 2.45
C LEU A 359 -18.73 5.80 1.83
N GLY A 360 -18.82 5.77 0.49
CA GLY A 360 -19.80 4.97 -0.23
C GLY A 360 -19.62 3.46 0.02
N MET A 361 -18.38 2.96 0.01
CA MET A 361 -18.09 1.56 0.33
C MET A 361 -18.56 1.19 1.74
N ALA A 362 -18.29 2.07 2.73
CA ALA A 362 -18.67 1.85 4.13
C ALA A 362 -20.18 1.96 4.40
N THR A 363 -20.93 2.57 3.49
CA THR A 363 -22.39 2.75 3.61
C THR A 363 -23.19 1.90 2.62
N ALA A 364 -22.55 1.06 1.82
CA ALA A 364 -23.23 0.14 0.90
C ALA A 364 -23.99 -0.95 1.68
N GLU A 365 -25.25 -1.16 1.31
CA GLU A 365 -26.15 -2.12 1.96
C GLU A 365 -26.22 -3.48 1.21
N SER A 366 -25.58 -3.55 0.05
CA SER A 366 -25.52 -4.76 -0.79
C SER A 366 -24.27 -4.76 -1.66
N MET A 367 -23.96 -5.90 -2.30
CA MET A 367 -22.88 -5.96 -3.31
C MET A 367 -23.22 -5.09 -4.52
N ASP A 368 -24.49 -4.95 -4.91
CA ASP A 368 -24.87 -4.08 -6.04
C ASP A 368 -24.60 -2.61 -5.70
N ASP A 369 -25.00 -2.13 -4.52
CA ASP A 369 -24.69 -0.78 -4.06
C ASP A 369 -23.17 -0.55 -4.00
N PHE A 370 -22.43 -1.54 -3.50
CA PHE A 370 -20.97 -1.49 -3.42
C PHE A 370 -20.33 -1.34 -4.82
N GLN A 371 -20.78 -2.09 -5.81
CA GLN A 371 -20.32 -2.00 -7.20
C GLN A 371 -20.72 -0.66 -7.84
N ASP A 372 -21.91 -0.14 -7.55
CA ASP A 372 -22.37 1.17 -8.03
C ASP A 372 -21.52 2.32 -7.49
N VAL A 373 -21.01 2.22 -6.26
CA VAL A 373 -20.03 3.17 -5.71
C VAL A 373 -18.76 3.22 -6.56
N PHE A 374 -18.25 2.09 -7.04
CA PHE A 374 -17.09 2.03 -7.92
C PHE A 374 -17.37 2.64 -9.29
N ARG A 375 -18.56 2.36 -9.85
CA ARG A 375 -18.99 2.96 -11.12
C ARG A 375 -19.12 4.48 -11.04
N ALA A 376 -19.59 5.00 -9.91
CA ALA A 376 -19.81 6.43 -9.70
C ALA A 376 -18.52 7.20 -9.42
N ASN A 377 -17.63 6.68 -8.57
CA ASN A 377 -16.54 7.46 -7.98
C ASN A 377 -15.14 7.12 -8.53
N ARG A 378 -14.81 5.84 -8.76
CA ARG A 378 -13.46 5.39 -9.20
C ARG A 378 -12.32 5.99 -8.37
N GLY A 379 -12.57 6.13 -7.06
CA GLY A 379 -11.69 6.82 -6.13
C GLY A 379 -10.66 5.94 -5.42
N VAL A 380 -10.59 4.63 -5.73
CA VAL A 380 -9.50 3.75 -5.27
C VAL A 380 -8.30 3.94 -6.21
N PRO A 381 -7.20 4.54 -5.74
CA PRO A 381 -6.25 5.19 -6.66
C PRO A 381 -5.24 4.27 -7.34
N TRP A 382 -4.86 3.15 -6.72
CA TRP A 382 -3.78 2.27 -7.20
C TRP A 382 -3.87 0.84 -6.67
N MET A 383 -5.05 0.45 -6.24
CA MET A 383 -5.29 -0.87 -5.65
C MET A 383 -6.39 -1.62 -6.38
N ASN A 384 -6.23 -2.93 -6.52
CA ASN A 384 -7.36 -3.82 -6.78
C ASN A 384 -8.21 -3.89 -5.51
N THR A 385 -9.52 -3.96 -5.64
CA THR A 385 -10.43 -4.27 -4.54
C THR A 385 -10.90 -5.71 -4.68
N VAL A 386 -10.75 -6.50 -3.61
CA VAL A 386 -11.24 -7.88 -3.49
C VAL A 386 -12.31 -7.88 -2.41
N SER A 387 -13.52 -8.31 -2.71
CA SER A 387 -14.66 -8.19 -1.80
C SER A 387 -15.58 -9.40 -1.83
N THR A 388 -16.30 -9.58 -0.73
CA THR A 388 -17.39 -10.56 -0.62
C THR A 388 -18.56 -9.96 0.15
N SER A 389 -19.74 -10.55 0.03
CA SER A 389 -20.96 -10.02 0.64
C SER A 389 -21.71 -11.09 1.45
N ALA A 390 -22.60 -10.62 2.30
CA ALA A 390 -23.45 -11.50 3.14
C ALA A 390 -24.29 -12.49 2.31
N ASP A 391 -24.67 -12.13 1.07
CA ASP A 391 -25.38 -13.03 0.14
C ASP A 391 -24.46 -14.00 -0.63
N GLY A 392 -23.17 -14.05 -0.29
CA GLY A 392 -22.19 -15.00 -0.81
C GLY A 392 -21.70 -14.75 -2.23
N ARG A 393 -21.64 -13.49 -2.67
CA ARG A 393 -20.94 -13.06 -3.91
C ARG A 393 -19.47 -12.78 -3.59
N ALA A 394 -18.59 -13.12 -4.50
CA ALA A 394 -17.16 -12.78 -4.47
C ALA A 394 -16.83 -11.93 -5.69
N TRP A 395 -16.27 -10.74 -5.49
CA TRP A 395 -15.99 -9.78 -6.56
C TRP A 395 -14.60 -9.17 -6.43
N ILE A 396 -13.95 -8.97 -7.59
CA ILE A 396 -12.68 -8.28 -7.70
C ILE A 396 -12.72 -7.26 -8.82
N VAL A 397 -12.12 -6.09 -8.62
CA VAL A 397 -12.01 -5.03 -9.62
C VAL A 397 -10.71 -4.26 -9.48
N ASP A 398 -10.12 -3.85 -10.59
CA ASP A 398 -9.16 -2.74 -10.68
C ASP A 398 -9.82 -1.54 -11.35
N SER A 399 -10.38 -0.65 -10.56
CA SER A 399 -11.03 0.59 -11.02
C SER A 399 -10.14 1.83 -10.90
N SER A 400 -8.86 1.63 -10.65
CA SER A 400 -7.91 2.73 -10.46
C SER A 400 -7.72 3.54 -11.75
N ALA A 401 -7.53 4.85 -11.61
CA ALA A 401 -7.27 5.75 -12.73
C ALA A 401 -6.12 5.23 -13.60
N THR A 402 -6.38 4.99 -14.87
CA THR A 402 -5.42 4.40 -15.82
C THR A 402 -5.47 5.17 -17.12
N PRO A 403 -4.30 5.56 -17.69
CA PRO A 403 -4.24 6.24 -19.00
C PRO A 403 -4.92 5.44 -20.09
N ASN A 404 -5.70 6.09 -20.97
CA ASN A 404 -6.29 5.46 -22.14
C ASN A 404 -5.51 5.81 -23.40
N LEU A 405 -5.09 4.81 -24.17
CA LEU A 405 -4.45 4.99 -25.47
C LEU A 405 -5.40 4.56 -26.58
N SER A 406 -5.42 5.32 -27.68
CA SER A 406 -6.16 4.92 -28.85
C SER A 406 -5.64 3.59 -29.43
N ARG A 407 -6.46 2.91 -30.22
CA ARG A 407 -6.05 1.66 -30.88
C ARG A 407 -4.83 1.86 -31.77
N GLU A 408 -4.75 3.00 -32.46
CA GLU A 408 -3.64 3.40 -33.33
C GLU A 408 -2.37 3.66 -32.50
N ALA A 409 -2.48 4.33 -31.36
CA ALA A 409 -1.38 4.53 -30.43
C ALA A 409 -0.84 3.21 -29.87
N LEU A 410 -1.73 2.31 -29.46
CA LEU A 410 -1.36 0.97 -28.98
C LEU A 410 -0.63 0.16 -30.04
N ALA A 411 -1.12 0.18 -31.29
CA ALA A 411 -0.47 -0.51 -32.41
C ALA A 411 0.93 0.07 -32.72
N ALA A 412 1.06 1.39 -32.72
CA ALA A 412 2.35 2.05 -32.92
C ALA A 412 3.32 1.77 -31.76
N TRP A 413 2.86 1.84 -30.52
CA TRP A 413 3.67 1.53 -29.34
C TRP A 413 4.12 0.06 -29.31
N ALA A 414 3.27 -0.87 -29.72
CA ALA A 414 3.64 -2.28 -29.83
C ALA A 414 4.82 -2.51 -30.81
N VAL A 415 4.87 -1.74 -31.92
CA VAL A 415 6.01 -1.76 -32.84
C VAL A 415 7.25 -1.14 -32.22
N ASP A 416 7.10 0.00 -31.54
CA ASP A 416 8.23 0.69 -30.90
C ASP A 416 8.82 -0.12 -29.73
N ARG A 417 7.99 -0.86 -29.00
CA ARG A 417 8.40 -1.75 -27.90
C ARG A 417 9.30 -2.91 -28.34
N GLU A 418 9.23 -3.35 -29.58
CA GLU A 418 10.09 -4.43 -30.07
C GLU A 418 11.50 -3.92 -30.51
N LYS A 419 11.66 -2.61 -30.71
CA LYS A 419 12.94 -1.99 -31.08
C LYS A 419 13.87 -1.91 -29.86
N PRO A 420 15.18 -2.19 -30.02
CA PRO A 420 16.15 -1.94 -28.96
C PRO A 420 16.12 -0.48 -28.48
N GLY A 421 16.12 -0.25 -27.17
CA GLY A 421 16.15 1.08 -26.57
C GLY A 421 15.20 1.23 -25.39
N LEU A 422 15.06 2.48 -24.91
CA LEU A 422 14.37 2.83 -23.68
C LEU A 422 12.95 2.24 -23.58
N ILE A 423 12.12 2.36 -24.63
CA ILE A 423 10.74 1.90 -24.62
C ILE A 423 10.65 0.40 -24.32
N ARG A 424 11.45 -0.41 -25.01
CA ARG A 424 11.51 -1.86 -24.79
C ARG A 424 12.04 -2.20 -23.41
N ASP A 425 13.16 -1.58 -23.04
CA ASP A 425 13.91 -1.96 -21.85
C ASP A 425 13.13 -1.55 -20.58
N ALA A 426 12.45 -0.39 -20.58
CA ALA A 426 11.56 0.04 -19.50
C ALA A 426 10.36 -0.90 -19.32
N TYR A 427 9.75 -1.34 -20.41
CA TYR A 427 8.60 -2.24 -20.33
C TYR A 427 9.01 -3.64 -19.84
N ARG A 428 10.12 -4.20 -20.37
CA ARG A 428 10.59 -5.53 -20.00
C ARG A 428 11.10 -5.60 -18.56
N SER A 429 11.81 -4.58 -18.09
CA SER A 429 12.41 -4.59 -16.75
C SER A 429 11.44 -4.17 -15.66
N ALA A 430 10.54 -3.23 -15.94
CA ALA A 430 9.69 -2.61 -14.93
C ALA A 430 8.19 -2.57 -15.30
N GLY A 431 7.77 -3.11 -16.45
CA GLY A 431 6.41 -2.97 -16.97
C GLY A 431 6.02 -1.50 -17.21
N MET A 432 6.98 -0.62 -17.42
CA MET A 432 6.78 0.81 -17.52
C MET A 432 6.47 1.21 -18.96
N VAL A 433 5.37 1.95 -19.14
CA VAL A 433 4.95 2.45 -20.45
C VAL A 433 5.64 3.78 -20.73
N VAL A 434 6.58 3.79 -21.68
CA VAL A 434 7.24 5.00 -22.18
C VAL A 434 6.70 5.28 -23.58
N LEU A 435 6.24 6.51 -23.80
CA LEU A 435 5.61 7.00 -25.03
C LEU A 435 6.50 8.04 -25.72
N ASN A 436 6.34 8.21 -27.02
CA ASN A 436 7.01 9.26 -27.76
C ASN A 436 6.22 10.57 -27.67
N GLY A 437 6.61 11.47 -26.75
CA GLY A 437 5.96 12.75 -26.51
C GLY A 437 6.07 13.74 -27.67
N SER A 438 6.97 13.49 -28.63
CA SER A 438 7.09 14.29 -29.85
C SER A 438 6.06 13.94 -30.94
N ARG A 439 5.08 13.06 -30.63
CA ARG A 439 3.99 12.67 -31.52
C ARG A 439 2.65 12.73 -30.79
N SER A 440 1.72 13.57 -31.27
CA SER A 440 0.36 13.71 -30.72
C SER A 440 -0.47 12.41 -30.79
N LEU A 441 -0.05 11.46 -31.64
CA LEU A 441 -0.64 10.12 -31.70
C LEU A 441 -0.71 9.44 -30.30
N PHE A 442 0.24 9.75 -29.41
CA PHE A 442 0.34 9.16 -28.08
C PHE A 442 -0.32 10.00 -26.98
N ASP A 443 -1.02 11.09 -27.32
CA ASP A 443 -1.88 11.79 -26.38
C ASP A 443 -2.98 10.82 -25.88
N TRP A 444 -3.36 10.94 -24.62
CA TRP A 444 -4.42 10.08 -24.08
C TRP A 444 -5.75 10.36 -24.79
N ALA A 445 -6.46 9.30 -25.08
CA ALA A 445 -7.74 9.35 -25.77
C ALA A 445 -8.90 9.28 -24.78
N ASP A 446 -9.99 9.98 -25.09
CA ASP A 446 -11.21 9.88 -24.28
C ASP A 446 -11.85 8.50 -24.39
N ASP A 447 -12.52 8.07 -23.32
CA ASP A 447 -13.30 6.84 -23.27
C ASP A 447 -14.63 7.11 -22.56
N ASP A 448 -15.67 6.39 -22.95
CA ASP A 448 -16.99 6.51 -22.34
C ASP A 448 -16.92 6.08 -20.85
N ASN A 449 -17.70 6.76 -19.99
CA ASN A 449 -17.73 6.48 -18.56
C ASN A 449 -16.37 6.57 -17.85
N ALA A 450 -15.39 7.34 -18.37
CA ALA A 450 -14.15 7.65 -17.69
C ALA A 450 -14.35 8.61 -16.53
N ALA A 451 -13.47 8.54 -15.51
CA ALA A 451 -13.46 9.47 -14.38
C ALA A 451 -13.04 10.88 -14.79
N ALA A 452 -12.16 11.00 -15.78
CA ALA A 452 -11.66 12.24 -16.34
C ALA A 452 -11.27 12.00 -17.83
N PRO A 453 -11.17 13.05 -18.64
CA PRO A 453 -10.69 12.94 -20.01
C PRO A 453 -9.33 12.23 -20.09
N GLY A 454 -9.14 11.38 -21.10
CA GLY A 454 -7.89 10.66 -21.31
C GLY A 454 -7.70 9.41 -20.42
N LEU A 455 -8.66 9.05 -19.58
CA LEU A 455 -8.62 7.84 -18.76
C LEU A 455 -9.50 6.73 -19.34
N ILE A 456 -9.19 5.48 -18.97
CA ILE A 456 -10.02 4.31 -19.31
C ILE A 456 -11.36 4.38 -18.58
N GLY A 457 -12.46 4.13 -19.28
CA GLY A 457 -13.82 4.09 -18.75
C GLY A 457 -14.07 2.88 -17.85
N TYR A 458 -15.03 3.00 -16.92
CA TYR A 458 -15.34 1.94 -15.96
C TYR A 458 -15.68 0.59 -16.63
N ASP A 459 -16.42 0.64 -17.74
CA ASP A 459 -16.86 -0.58 -18.43
C ASP A 459 -15.70 -1.35 -19.11
N HIS A 460 -14.53 -0.71 -19.24
CA HIS A 460 -13.30 -1.30 -19.77
C HIS A 460 -12.27 -1.62 -18.65
N MET A 461 -12.68 -1.54 -17.38
CA MET A 461 -11.83 -1.92 -16.25
C MET A 461 -11.88 -3.43 -16.00
N PRO A 462 -10.74 -4.07 -15.61
CA PRO A 462 -10.72 -5.49 -15.26
C PRO A 462 -11.57 -5.76 -14.03
N GLN A 463 -12.55 -6.64 -14.12
CA GLN A 463 -13.40 -7.06 -13.01
C GLN A 463 -13.93 -8.48 -13.22
N LEU A 464 -14.20 -9.17 -12.11
CA LEU A 464 -14.73 -10.53 -12.12
C LEU A 464 -15.60 -10.76 -10.89
N GLU A 465 -16.80 -11.29 -11.10
CA GLU A 465 -17.68 -11.75 -10.03
C GLU A 465 -17.90 -13.27 -10.15
N ARG A 466 -17.89 -13.96 -9.00
CA ARG A 466 -18.08 -15.40 -8.91
C ARG A 466 -18.86 -15.79 -7.65
N ARG A 467 -19.28 -17.07 -7.56
CA ARG A 467 -19.88 -17.68 -6.38
C ARG A 467 -18.94 -18.68 -5.69
N ASP A 468 -17.85 -19.08 -6.36
CA ASP A 468 -16.78 -19.88 -5.77
C ASP A 468 -15.73 -18.97 -5.11
N TYR A 469 -14.81 -18.38 -5.85
CA TYR A 469 -13.83 -17.43 -5.31
C TYR A 469 -13.22 -16.51 -6.37
N VAL A 470 -12.64 -15.42 -5.90
CA VAL A 470 -11.66 -14.60 -6.63
C VAL A 470 -10.48 -14.31 -5.71
N PHE A 471 -9.30 -14.07 -6.29
CA PHE A 471 -8.12 -13.74 -5.51
C PHE A 471 -7.14 -12.83 -6.26
N ASN A 472 -6.29 -12.15 -5.52
CA ASN A 472 -5.11 -11.48 -6.05
C ASN A 472 -3.98 -11.49 -5.02
N ALA A 473 -2.74 -11.55 -5.51
CA ALA A 473 -1.51 -11.44 -4.74
C ALA A 473 -0.49 -10.53 -5.48
N ASN A 474 -0.96 -9.38 -5.97
CA ASN A 474 -0.26 -8.29 -6.65
C ASN A 474 0.22 -8.57 -8.09
N ASP A 475 0.08 -9.76 -8.61
CA ASP A 475 0.27 -9.98 -10.05
C ASP A 475 -0.90 -9.40 -10.83
N SER A 476 -0.76 -9.32 -12.15
CA SER A 476 -1.77 -8.75 -13.03
C SER A 476 -3.15 -9.41 -12.84
N MET A 477 -4.19 -8.62 -12.94
CA MET A 477 -5.60 -9.06 -12.85
C MET A 477 -6.00 -10.14 -13.85
N TRP A 478 -5.19 -10.42 -14.89
CA TRP A 478 -5.51 -11.47 -15.86
C TRP A 478 -5.74 -12.83 -15.20
N LEU A 479 -5.13 -13.12 -14.04
CA LEU A 479 -5.34 -14.32 -13.23
C LEU A 479 -6.07 -13.98 -11.91
N ALA A 480 -7.29 -13.49 -11.99
CA ALA A 480 -8.16 -13.34 -10.82
C ALA A 480 -8.84 -14.67 -10.43
N HIS A 481 -8.97 -15.60 -11.39
CA HIS A 481 -9.42 -16.98 -11.22
C HIS A 481 -8.83 -17.87 -12.32
N PRO A 482 -8.35 -19.10 -12.01
CA PRO A 482 -7.69 -19.95 -13.01
C PRO A 482 -8.59 -20.41 -14.14
N ASP A 483 -9.90 -20.62 -13.89
CA ASP A 483 -10.86 -21.08 -14.90
C ASP A 483 -11.49 -19.95 -15.71
N GLN A 484 -11.20 -18.68 -15.37
CA GLN A 484 -11.73 -17.51 -16.07
C GLN A 484 -10.67 -16.40 -16.11
N LEU A 485 -9.81 -16.47 -17.12
CA LEU A 485 -8.77 -15.46 -17.33
C LEU A 485 -9.38 -14.18 -17.88
N LEU A 486 -8.93 -13.04 -17.37
CA LEU A 486 -9.30 -11.71 -17.84
C LEU A 486 -8.35 -11.27 -18.95
N THR A 487 -8.88 -11.08 -20.16
CA THR A 487 -8.09 -10.75 -21.37
C THR A 487 -8.74 -9.62 -22.17
N GLY A 488 -7.99 -8.97 -23.05
CA GLY A 488 -8.46 -7.87 -23.90
C GLY A 488 -8.20 -6.48 -23.29
N TYR A 489 -7.40 -6.39 -22.27
CA TYR A 489 -7.08 -5.14 -21.57
C TYR A 489 -5.82 -4.47 -22.13
N GLN A 490 -5.72 -3.15 -21.93
CA GLN A 490 -4.55 -2.39 -22.38
C GLN A 490 -3.33 -2.70 -21.52
N PRO A 491 -2.09 -2.62 -22.05
CA PRO A 491 -0.86 -2.95 -21.32
C PRO A 491 -0.66 -2.18 -20.00
N GLN A 492 -1.18 -0.96 -19.90
CA GLN A 492 -1.12 -0.13 -18.68
C GLN A 492 -2.05 -0.61 -17.57
N GLN A 493 -3.05 -1.45 -17.87
CA GLN A 493 -3.91 -2.09 -16.87
C GLN A 493 -3.27 -3.32 -16.23
N GLY A 494 -2.09 -3.73 -16.71
CA GLY A 494 -1.36 -4.94 -16.32
C GLY A 494 -1.27 -5.94 -17.48
N GLY A 495 -0.14 -6.63 -17.58
CA GLY A 495 0.12 -7.52 -18.72
C GLY A 495 -0.65 -8.83 -18.62
N GLU A 496 -1.23 -9.23 -19.77
CA GLU A 496 -1.79 -10.56 -19.96
C GLU A 496 -0.69 -11.60 -20.15
N GLY A 497 -0.86 -12.76 -19.53
CA GLY A 497 0.11 -13.84 -19.64
C GLY A 497 1.47 -13.53 -19.02
N TRP A 498 1.59 -12.55 -18.15
CA TRP A 498 2.83 -12.27 -17.43
C TRP A 498 3.18 -13.40 -16.47
N MET A 499 4.48 -13.63 -16.31
CA MET A 499 5.00 -14.59 -15.34
C MET A 499 4.52 -14.24 -13.93
N LEU A 500 3.96 -15.26 -13.26
CA LEU A 500 3.48 -15.10 -11.89
C LEU A 500 4.65 -15.12 -10.90
N THR A 501 4.51 -14.34 -9.84
CA THR A 501 5.38 -14.47 -8.67
C THR A 501 5.16 -15.83 -8.00
N PRO A 502 6.19 -16.40 -7.34
CA PRO A 502 6.02 -17.61 -6.55
C PRO A 502 4.89 -17.49 -5.50
N ARG A 503 4.72 -16.31 -4.89
CA ARG A 503 3.66 -16.05 -3.91
C ARG A 503 2.25 -16.17 -4.50
N THR A 504 2.02 -15.61 -5.68
CA THR A 504 0.73 -15.76 -6.37
C THR A 504 0.42 -17.25 -6.65
N LYS A 505 1.42 -18.04 -7.05
CA LYS A 505 1.24 -19.50 -7.24
C LYS A 505 0.90 -20.21 -5.94
N THR A 506 1.52 -19.84 -4.82
CA THR A 506 1.20 -20.41 -3.50
C THR A 506 -0.24 -20.09 -3.12
N ASN A 507 -0.68 -18.82 -3.24
CA ASN A 507 -2.07 -18.42 -2.99
C ASN A 507 -3.06 -19.22 -3.85
N ALA A 508 -2.81 -19.30 -5.16
CA ALA A 508 -3.66 -20.06 -6.08
C ALA A 508 -3.75 -21.55 -5.71
N ARG A 509 -2.64 -22.16 -5.30
CA ARG A 509 -2.62 -23.57 -4.86
C ARG A 509 -3.36 -23.80 -3.54
N LEU A 510 -3.18 -22.93 -2.56
CA LEU A 510 -3.93 -23.02 -1.29
C LEU A 510 -5.43 -23.03 -1.53
N LEU A 511 -5.92 -22.15 -2.42
CA LEU A 511 -7.33 -22.08 -2.80
C LEU A 511 -7.80 -23.30 -3.62
N ALA A 512 -6.98 -23.82 -4.54
CA ALA A 512 -7.35 -24.91 -5.43
C ALA A 512 -7.31 -26.29 -4.75
N GLU A 513 -6.35 -26.53 -3.85
CA GLU A 513 -6.15 -27.82 -3.20
C GLU A 513 -7.23 -28.14 -2.15
N ASN A 514 -7.81 -27.13 -1.50
CA ASN A 514 -8.98 -27.31 -0.66
C ASN A 514 -10.26 -27.03 -1.46
N SER A 515 -10.81 -28.02 -2.11
CA SER A 515 -12.06 -27.92 -2.88
C SER A 515 -13.34 -27.95 -2.04
N GLY A 516 -13.23 -28.12 -0.72
CA GLY A 516 -14.35 -28.18 0.22
C GLY A 516 -14.89 -26.80 0.61
N LYS A 517 -15.82 -26.81 1.56
CA LYS A 517 -16.31 -25.61 2.22
C LYS A 517 -15.28 -25.13 3.23
N TRP A 518 -15.04 -23.81 3.22
CA TRP A 518 -14.10 -23.15 4.13
C TRP A 518 -14.83 -22.51 5.30
N THR A 519 -14.19 -22.54 6.44
CA THR A 519 -14.54 -21.77 7.64
C THR A 519 -13.56 -20.60 7.80
N ILE A 520 -13.89 -19.67 8.70
CA ILE A 520 -12.99 -18.57 9.07
C ILE A 520 -11.64 -19.09 9.60
N ASP A 521 -11.64 -20.22 10.33
CA ASP A 521 -10.43 -20.83 10.89
C ASP A 521 -9.55 -21.48 9.80
N ASP A 522 -10.17 -22.04 8.76
CA ASP A 522 -9.43 -22.60 7.61
C ASP A 522 -8.64 -21.51 6.86
N VAL A 523 -9.20 -20.31 6.76
CA VAL A 523 -8.51 -19.16 6.12
C VAL A 523 -7.26 -18.77 6.91
N GLY A 524 -7.39 -18.61 8.23
CA GLY A 524 -6.24 -18.31 9.10
C GLY A 524 -5.18 -19.42 9.08
N ALA A 525 -5.60 -20.68 9.15
CA ALA A 525 -4.69 -21.83 9.09
C ALA A 525 -3.97 -21.96 7.74
N ALA A 526 -4.63 -21.62 6.64
CA ALA A 526 -4.01 -21.63 5.32
C ALA A 526 -2.91 -20.55 5.20
N LEU A 527 -3.17 -19.34 5.70
CA LEU A 527 -2.17 -18.27 5.74
C LEU A 527 -0.96 -18.68 6.60
N PHE A 528 -1.19 -19.04 7.85
CA PHE A 528 -0.14 -19.45 8.80
C PHE A 528 0.39 -20.88 8.56
N SER A 529 0.02 -21.51 7.43
CA SER A 529 0.66 -22.76 7.03
C SER A 529 2.13 -22.59 6.68
N ASP A 530 2.59 -21.35 6.45
CA ASP A 530 3.96 -20.97 6.07
C ASP A 530 4.50 -21.75 4.86
N ARG A 531 3.58 -22.18 4.01
CA ARG A 531 3.89 -22.94 2.81
C ARG A 531 4.47 -22.04 1.72
N ALA A 532 5.48 -22.51 1.03
CA ALA A 532 6.12 -21.84 -0.08
C ALA A 532 6.26 -22.75 -1.28
N ILE A 533 5.78 -22.30 -2.44
CA ILE A 533 5.75 -23.10 -3.67
C ILE A 533 7.14 -23.58 -4.11
N LEU A 534 8.18 -22.73 -3.95
CA LEU A 534 9.52 -23.10 -4.38
C LEU A 534 10.14 -24.18 -3.47
N ALA A 535 9.80 -24.20 -2.18
CA ALA A 535 10.18 -25.30 -1.31
C ALA A 535 9.49 -26.61 -1.71
N ASP A 536 8.19 -26.55 -2.04
CA ASP A 536 7.46 -27.72 -2.53
C ASP A 536 8.07 -28.31 -3.81
N GLN A 537 8.51 -27.46 -4.74
CA GLN A 537 9.03 -27.87 -6.04
C GLN A 537 10.50 -28.30 -6.01
N LEU A 538 11.34 -27.62 -5.21
CA LEU A 538 12.80 -27.70 -5.35
C LEU A 538 13.50 -28.44 -4.20
N ARG A 539 12.89 -28.51 -3.00
CA ARG A 539 13.53 -29.15 -1.83
C ARG A 539 13.93 -30.60 -2.08
N ILE A 540 13.01 -31.44 -2.54
CA ILE A 540 13.30 -32.86 -2.75
C ILE A 540 14.34 -33.10 -3.86
N PRO A 541 14.26 -32.43 -5.04
CA PRO A 541 15.35 -32.48 -6.05
C PRO A 541 16.69 -32.04 -5.49
N LEU A 542 16.76 -30.97 -4.70
CA LEU A 542 17.99 -30.49 -4.08
C LEU A 542 18.57 -31.51 -3.10
N VAL A 543 17.74 -32.13 -2.25
CA VAL A 543 18.14 -33.21 -1.33
C VAL A 543 18.75 -34.39 -2.11
N ARG A 544 18.13 -34.81 -3.21
CA ARG A 544 18.65 -35.88 -4.05
C ARG A 544 20.03 -35.56 -4.62
N ALA A 545 20.20 -34.35 -5.16
CA ALA A 545 21.45 -33.88 -5.72
C ALA A 545 22.57 -33.83 -4.67
N CYS A 546 22.32 -33.24 -3.52
CA CYS A 546 23.34 -33.08 -2.50
C CYS A 546 23.66 -34.38 -1.76
N THR A 547 22.73 -35.32 -1.62
CA THR A 547 23.00 -36.63 -1.04
C THR A 547 23.91 -37.48 -1.95
N ALA A 548 23.79 -37.31 -3.27
CA ALA A 548 24.64 -37.99 -4.25
C ALA A 548 26.06 -37.41 -4.28
N THR A 549 26.23 -36.11 -3.94
CA THR A 549 27.52 -35.39 -4.03
C THR A 549 27.85 -34.77 -2.68
N LYS A 550 28.48 -35.52 -1.80
CA LYS A 550 28.68 -35.15 -0.39
C LYS A 550 29.63 -33.98 -0.15
N VAL A 551 30.56 -33.72 -1.03
CA VAL A 551 31.59 -32.66 -0.89
C VAL A 551 31.65 -31.83 -2.16
N VAL A 552 31.54 -30.52 -2.05
CA VAL A 552 31.65 -29.55 -3.16
C VAL A 552 32.54 -28.39 -2.70
N ASP A 553 33.54 -28.05 -3.50
CA ASP A 553 34.52 -26.99 -3.21
C ASP A 553 35.10 -27.05 -1.78
N GLY A 554 35.35 -28.30 -1.30
CA GLY A 554 35.90 -28.55 0.03
C GLY A 554 34.89 -28.45 1.17
N VAL A 555 33.59 -28.22 0.91
CA VAL A 555 32.50 -28.16 1.89
C VAL A 555 31.83 -29.53 1.99
N ASP A 556 31.72 -30.07 3.20
CA ASP A 556 30.85 -31.22 3.49
C ASP A 556 29.40 -30.78 3.52
N LEU A 557 28.61 -31.27 2.56
CA LEU A 557 27.18 -30.97 2.43
C LEU A 557 26.28 -31.91 3.24
N ALA A 558 26.81 -33.02 3.78
CA ALA A 558 26.01 -34.05 4.44
C ALA A 558 25.12 -33.51 5.58
N PRO A 559 25.58 -32.59 6.46
CA PRO A 559 24.71 -32.00 7.49
C PRO A 559 23.56 -31.17 6.90
N ALA A 560 23.86 -30.36 5.88
CA ALA A 560 22.83 -29.53 5.21
C ALA A 560 21.82 -30.39 4.44
N CYS A 561 22.26 -31.44 3.75
CA CYS A 561 21.39 -32.41 3.08
C CYS A 561 20.44 -33.09 4.07
N SER A 562 20.96 -33.45 5.25
CA SER A 562 20.16 -34.07 6.32
C SER A 562 19.12 -33.10 6.88
N ALA A 563 19.49 -31.85 7.12
CA ALA A 563 18.57 -30.81 7.58
C ALA A 563 17.46 -30.55 6.55
N LEU A 564 17.82 -30.38 5.27
CA LEU A 564 16.86 -30.22 4.18
C LEU A 564 15.93 -31.42 3.98
N ALA A 565 16.44 -32.63 4.20
CA ALA A 565 15.64 -33.87 4.08
C ALA A 565 14.61 -33.99 5.22
N ALA A 566 15.01 -33.63 6.45
CA ALA A 566 14.15 -33.65 7.63
C ALA A 566 13.10 -32.52 7.65
N TRP A 567 13.38 -31.40 6.97
CA TRP A 567 12.48 -30.25 6.90
C TRP A 567 11.26 -30.56 6.01
N ASP A 568 10.08 -30.11 6.42
CA ASP A 568 8.82 -30.32 5.70
C ASP A 568 8.55 -29.32 4.55
N GLY A 569 9.41 -28.31 4.37
CA GLY A 569 9.26 -27.25 3.35
C GLY A 569 8.44 -26.04 3.81
N ARG A 570 8.07 -25.97 5.09
CA ARG A 570 7.34 -24.85 5.67
C ARG A 570 8.27 -23.92 6.43
N PHE A 571 7.98 -22.61 6.38
CA PHE A 571 8.82 -21.58 7.02
C PHE A 571 8.30 -21.24 8.43
N THR A 572 7.91 -22.26 9.19
CA THR A 572 7.49 -22.08 10.58
C THR A 572 8.66 -21.67 11.49
N LYS A 573 8.38 -21.08 12.64
CA LYS A 573 9.42 -20.70 13.63
C LYS A 573 10.31 -21.88 14.06
N THR A 574 9.78 -23.09 14.04
CA THR A 574 10.49 -24.32 14.43
C THR A 574 11.21 -25.01 13.26
N ALA A 575 11.07 -24.49 12.04
CA ALA A 575 11.63 -25.08 10.83
C ALA A 575 13.15 -25.18 10.91
N ARG A 576 13.68 -26.41 10.73
CA ARG A 576 15.11 -26.70 10.70
C ARG A 576 15.52 -27.06 9.27
N GLY A 577 16.44 -26.28 8.69
CA GLY A 577 16.82 -26.38 7.26
C GLY A 577 16.26 -25.26 6.40
N ALA A 578 15.26 -24.49 6.87
CA ALA A 578 14.69 -23.37 6.13
C ALA A 578 15.74 -22.29 5.82
N ALA A 579 16.66 -21.97 6.75
CA ALA A 579 17.73 -21.01 6.53
C ALA A 579 18.70 -21.45 5.43
N VAL A 580 19.06 -22.74 5.38
CA VAL A 580 19.90 -23.30 4.31
C VAL A 580 19.21 -23.14 2.96
N PHE A 581 17.91 -23.46 2.88
CA PHE A 581 17.14 -23.34 1.65
C PHE A 581 17.02 -21.87 1.19
N ARG A 582 16.73 -20.94 2.11
CA ARG A 582 16.67 -19.50 1.83
C ARG A 582 17.99 -18.98 1.27
N GLU A 583 19.11 -19.24 1.95
CA GLU A 583 20.42 -18.77 1.51
C GLU A 583 20.88 -19.43 0.20
N TRP A 584 20.45 -20.64 -0.08
CA TRP A 584 20.65 -21.28 -1.37
C TRP A 584 19.80 -20.59 -2.45
N LEU A 585 18.51 -20.37 -2.20
CA LEU A 585 17.57 -19.84 -3.18
C LEU A 585 17.81 -18.35 -3.50
N SER A 586 18.31 -17.57 -2.52
CA SER A 586 18.63 -16.16 -2.70
C SER A 586 19.69 -15.88 -3.75
N ARG A 587 20.51 -16.90 -4.08
CA ARG A 587 21.59 -16.83 -5.07
C ARG A 587 21.11 -16.96 -6.53
N PHE A 588 19.82 -17.16 -6.73
CA PHE A 588 19.18 -17.18 -8.05
C PHE A 588 18.42 -15.90 -8.30
N THR A 589 18.42 -15.41 -9.54
CA THR A 589 17.71 -14.16 -9.88
C THR A 589 16.19 -14.32 -9.76
N PRO A 590 15.43 -13.22 -9.63
CA PRO A 590 13.97 -13.29 -9.66
C PRO A 590 13.42 -13.99 -10.91
N GLU A 591 14.03 -13.81 -12.08
CA GLU A 591 13.63 -14.47 -13.33
C GLU A 591 13.87 -15.97 -13.26
N GLU A 592 15.06 -16.40 -12.76
CA GLU A 592 15.37 -17.82 -12.59
C GLU A 592 14.43 -18.54 -11.63
N ARG A 593 13.79 -17.80 -10.70
CA ARG A 593 12.77 -18.34 -9.78
C ARG A 593 11.37 -18.42 -10.39
N LYS A 594 11.11 -17.72 -11.49
CA LYS A 594 9.79 -17.62 -12.14
C LYS A 594 9.70 -18.35 -13.48
N ASP A 595 10.83 -18.56 -14.17
CA ASP A 595 10.87 -19.05 -15.55
C ASP A 595 12.04 -20.01 -15.76
N ARG A 596 12.18 -20.48 -17.01
CA ARG A 596 13.32 -21.28 -17.45
C ARG A 596 14.65 -20.62 -17.13
N GLY A 597 15.58 -21.38 -16.59
CA GLY A 597 16.90 -20.87 -16.24
C GLY A 597 17.74 -21.92 -15.53
N ARG A 598 18.20 -21.58 -14.34
CA ARG A 598 19.06 -22.44 -13.53
C ARG A 598 18.30 -23.29 -12.51
N LEU A 599 17.02 -22.99 -12.25
CA LEU A 599 16.16 -23.77 -11.35
C LEU A 599 15.24 -24.71 -12.13
N PHE A 600 14.65 -24.23 -13.22
CA PHE A 600 13.67 -24.97 -14.00
C PHE A 600 14.15 -25.21 -15.45
N ALA A 601 13.87 -26.42 -15.95
CA ALA A 601 14.12 -26.81 -17.34
C ALA A 601 13.01 -26.35 -18.29
N ASP A 602 11.76 -26.30 -17.79
CA ASP A 602 10.60 -25.75 -18.49
C ASP A 602 10.46 -24.24 -18.23
N GLY A 603 9.82 -23.55 -19.17
CA GLY A 603 9.50 -22.14 -19.04
C GLY A 603 8.11 -21.92 -18.46
N PHE A 604 7.83 -20.67 -18.09
CA PHE A 604 6.47 -20.22 -17.77
C PHE A 604 5.57 -20.41 -19.00
N ASN A 605 4.39 -20.98 -18.76
CA ASN A 605 3.37 -21.21 -19.78
C ASN A 605 2.06 -20.50 -19.39
N PRO A 606 1.65 -19.43 -20.11
CA PRO A 606 0.42 -18.73 -19.80
C PRO A 606 -0.85 -19.59 -19.91
N ALA A 607 -0.82 -20.71 -20.66
CA ALA A 607 -1.95 -21.66 -20.74
C ALA A 607 -2.01 -22.60 -19.50
N ASN A 608 -0.96 -22.63 -18.68
CA ASN A 608 -0.91 -23.37 -17.42
C ASN A 608 -0.17 -22.51 -16.37
N PRO A 609 -0.72 -21.35 -15.99
CA PRO A 609 0.02 -20.34 -15.25
C PRO A 609 0.41 -20.78 -13.84
N ILE A 610 -0.45 -21.52 -13.16
CA ILE A 610 -0.20 -22.00 -11.79
C ILE A 610 0.76 -23.21 -11.80
N GLY A 611 0.64 -24.07 -12.82
CA GLY A 611 1.42 -25.32 -12.93
C GLY A 611 2.79 -25.15 -13.57
N SER A 612 3.17 -23.99 -14.12
CA SER A 612 4.44 -23.78 -14.79
C SER A 612 5.23 -22.58 -14.23
N PRO A 613 6.58 -22.62 -14.22
CA PRO A 613 7.39 -23.81 -14.45
C PRO A 613 7.26 -24.80 -13.30
N SER A 614 7.58 -26.07 -13.54
CA SER A 614 7.47 -27.14 -12.54
C SER A 614 8.53 -28.25 -12.67
N VAL A 615 9.30 -28.26 -13.72
CA VAL A 615 10.30 -29.28 -14.01
C VAL A 615 11.67 -28.79 -13.58
N PRO A 616 12.25 -29.31 -12.48
CA PRO A 616 13.61 -28.95 -12.06
C PRO A 616 14.64 -29.31 -13.12
N VAL A 617 15.74 -28.54 -13.20
CA VAL A 617 16.85 -28.87 -14.09
C VAL A 617 17.51 -30.20 -13.70
N THR A 618 18.08 -30.89 -14.69
CA THR A 618 18.86 -32.12 -14.48
C THR A 618 20.33 -31.83 -14.24
N ASP A 619 20.87 -30.74 -14.80
CA ASP A 619 22.23 -30.28 -14.48
C ASP A 619 22.18 -29.48 -13.16
N VAL A 620 22.54 -30.14 -12.08
CA VAL A 620 22.54 -29.61 -10.72
C VAL A 620 23.88 -29.05 -10.25
N GLY A 621 24.87 -28.94 -11.13
CA GLY A 621 26.21 -28.47 -10.77
C GLY A 621 26.19 -27.13 -10.06
N ARG A 622 25.49 -26.13 -10.63
CA ARG A 622 25.30 -24.82 -9.99
C ARG A 622 24.53 -24.91 -8.67
N TRP A 623 23.51 -25.77 -8.57
CA TRP A 623 22.77 -25.93 -7.32
C TRP A 623 23.68 -26.33 -6.17
N LEU A 624 24.59 -27.27 -6.43
CA LEU A 624 25.52 -27.76 -5.43
C LEU A 624 26.59 -26.73 -5.07
N THR A 625 27.10 -25.98 -6.05
CA THR A 625 28.02 -24.86 -5.80
C THR A 625 27.39 -23.78 -4.93
N GLU A 626 26.15 -23.38 -5.26
CA GLU A 626 25.41 -22.36 -4.47
C GLU A 626 25.01 -22.90 -3.07
N LEU A 627 24.72 -24.21 -2.96
CA LEU A 627 24.47 -24.83 -1.66
C LEU A 627 25.76 -24.83 -0.79
N ALA A 628 26.89 -25.14 -1.36
CA ALA A 628 28.19 -25.08 -0.66
C ALA A 628 28.51 -23.65 -0.22
N ALA A 629 28.18 -22.64 -1.04
CA ALA A 629 28.33 -21.24 -0.68
C ALA A 629 27.40 -20.83 0.47
N ALA A 630 26.13 -21.27 0.46
CA ALA A 630 25.17 -21.04 1.56
C ALA A 630 25.65 -21.69 2.87
N VAL A 631 26.12 -22.92 2.82
CA VAL A 631 26.67 -23.62 4.01
C VAL A 631 27.89 -22.88 4.57
N ARG A 632 28.83 -22.46 3.70
CA ARG A 632 29.98 -21.64 4.14
C ARG A 632 29.58 -20.33 4.81
N LEU A 633 28.55 -19.65 4.29
CA LEU A 633 28.03 -18.43 4.89
C LEU A 633 27.51 -18.69 6.30
N LEU A 634 26.63 -19.69 6.47
CA LEU A 634 26.09 -20.06 7.78
C LEU A 634 27.21 -20.43 8.78
N GLN A 635 28.20 -21.20 8.34
CA GLN A 635 29.36 -21.55 9.18
C GLN A 635 30.15 -20.32 9.62
N ARG A 636 30.45 -19.37 8.72
CA ARG A 636 31.12 -18.10 9.07
C ARG A 636 30.29 -17.24 10.01
N ALA A 637 28.98 -17.27 9.87
CA ALA A 637 28.04 -16.57 10.75
C ALA A 637 27.84 -17.25 12.11
N GLY A 638 28.44 -18.45 12.32
CA GLY A 638 28.26 -19.24 13.53
C GLY A 638 26.86 -19.87 13.66
N ILE A 639 26.14 -20.04 12.54
CA ILE A 639 24.78 -20.55 12.50
C ILE A 639 24.79 -22.05 12.12
N PRO A 640 24.26 -22.93 12.97
CA PRO A 640 24.05 -24.34 12.61
C PRO A 640 23.11 -24.46 11.39
N VAL A 641 23.41 -25.40 10.48
CA VAL A 641 22.57 -25.61 9.28
C VAL A 641 21.16 -26.10 9.63
N ASP A 642 20.96 -26.62 10.82
CA ASP A 642 19.67 -27.06 11.38
C ASP A 642 19.14 -26.10 12.47
N ALA A 643 19.63 -24.85 12.52
CA ALA A 643 19.08 -23.85 13.42
C ALA A 643 17.59 -23.66 13.17
N PRO A 644 16.73 -23.57 14.21
CA PRO A 644 15.33 -23.21 14.02
C PRO A 644 15.22 -21.83 13.37
N LEU A 645 14.30 -21.67 12.40
CA LEU A 645 14.13 -20.40 11.70
C LEU A 645 13.83 -19.24 12.68
N GLY A 646 13.01 -19.47 13.70
CA GLY A 646 12.67 -18.47 14.71
C GLY A 646 13.83 -18.02 15.59
N ASP A 647 14.97 -18.73 15.62
CA ASP A 647 16.19 -18.23 16.28
C ASP A 647 16.89 -17.17 15.44
N LEU A 648 16.62 -17.12 14.15
CA LEU A 648 17.27 -16.24 13.17
C LEU A 648 16.33 -15.13 12.69
N GLN A 649 15.05 -15.44 12.47
CA GLN A 649 14.05 -14.54 11.92
C GLN A 649 13.34 -13.80 13.04
N ARG A 650 13.62 -12.50 13.17
CA ARG A 650 13.24 -11.69 14.33
C ARG A 650 12.54 -10.39 13.92
N GLU A 651 11.43 -10.11 14.55
CA GLU A 651 10.80 -8.80 14.55
C GLU A 651 11.73 -7.78 15.23
N VAL A 652 12.01 -6.66 14.56
CA VAL A 652 12.91 -5.62 15.10
C VAL A 652 12.18 -4.31 15.44
N HIS A 653 10.92 -4.14 15.03
CA HIS A 653 10.13 -2.93 15.27
C HIS A 653 10.00 -2.61 16.75
N THR A 654 9.67 -3.60 17.59
CA THR A 654 9.51 -3.38 19.03
C THR A 654 10.83 -3.37 19.80
N GLY A 655 11.94 -3.76 19.17
CA GLY A 655 13.23 -3.96 19.84
C GLY A 655 13.30 -5.20 20.74
N ARG A 656 12.22 -5.98 20.84
CA ARG A 656 12.17 -7.22 21.65
C ARG A 656 12.72 -8.44 20.92
N LEU A 657 12.92 -8.34 19.61
CA LEU A 657 13.42 -9.40 18.74
C LEU A 657 12.59 -10.68 18.87
N LEU A 658 11.26 -10.55 18.77
CA LEU A 658 10.34 -11.69 18.84
C LEU A 658 10.55 -12.65 17.67
N PRO A 659 10.50 -13.98 17.88
CA PRO A 659 10.60 -14.96 16.78
C PRO A 659 9.36 -14.90 15.89
N ILE A 660 9.57 -14.86 14.58
CA ILE A 660 8.50 -14.75 13.57
C ILE A 660 8.57 -15.95 12.62
N GLY A 661 7.41 -16.56 12.31
CA GLY A 661 7.22 -17.50 11.19
C GLY A 661 7.02 -16.74 9.88
N GLY A 662 6.83 -17.48 8.78
CA GLY A 662 6.62 -16.91 7.45
C GLY A 662 7.87 -16.92 6.56
N GLY A 663 7.63 -16.73 5.27
CA GLY A 663 8.68 -16.66 4.25
C GLY A 663 8.78 -15.26 3.64
N THR A 664 9.65 -15.11 2.66
CA THR A 664 9.79 -13.90 1.86
C THR A 664 9.21 -14.11 0.46
N ASP A 665 9.18 -13.06 -0.37
CA ASP A 665 8.87 -13.20 -1.80
C ASP A 665 9.87 -14.11 -2.54
N ILE A 666 11.09 -14.31 -1.98
CA ILE A 666 12.09 -15.20 -2.55
C ILE A 666 11.60 -16.64 -2.59
N GLU A 667 11.04 -17.14 -1.48
CA GLU A 667 10.48 -18.49 -1.38
C GLU A 667 9.07 -18.59 -1.94
N GLY A 668 8.35 -17.45 -1.91
CA GLY A 668 6.98 -17.35 -2.35
C GLY A 668 5.97 -17.89 -1.34
N ALA A 669 6.15 -17.60 -0.06
CA ALA A 669 5.16 -17.90 0.97
C ALA A 669 3.95 -16.96 0.90
N ALA A 670 2.78 -17.42 1.36
CA ALA A 670 1.60 -16.55 1.50
C ALA A 670 1.74 -15.64 2.72
N ASN A 671 2.15 -16.18 3.89
CA ASN A 671 2.55 -15.41 5.06
C ASN A 671 3.91 -14.77 4.78
N ILE A 672 3.91 -13.48 4.42
CA ILE A 672 5.11 -12.72 4.03
C ILE A 672 5.67 -11.96 5.19
N VAL A 673 6.98 -12.12 5.40
CA VAL A 673 7.78 -11.35 6.34
C VAL A 673 9.10 -10.99 5.67
N ASP A 674 9.47 -9.70 5.68
CA ASP A 674 10.66 -9.23 4.97
C ASP A 674 11.38 -8.11 5.71
N CYS A 675 12.54 -7.74 5.20
CA CYS A 675 13.38 -6.69 5.72
C CYS A 675 13.11 -5.36 5.01
N CYS A 676 13.29 -4.36 5.81
CA CYS A 676 13.70 -3.04 5.39
C CYS A 676 12.55 -2.22 4.82
N SER A 677 11.78 -1.62 5.77
CA SER A 677 10.70 -0.68 5.51
C SER A 677 11.11 0.42 4.52
N TRP A 678 10.17 0.80 3.68
CA TRP A 678 10.30 1.87 2.71
C TRP A 678 9.36 3.02 3.09
N GLY A 679 9.73 4.23 2.71
CA GLY A 679 8.94 5.43 2.97
C GLY A 679 9.77 6.69 2.94
N THR A 680 9.12 7.78 3.26
CA THR A 680 9.70 9.12 3.31
C THR A 680 9.68 9.73 4.72
N SER A 681 9.14 8.99 5.71
CA SER A 681 9.03 9.46 7.09
C SER A 681 10.37 9.83 7.72
N SER A 682 10.32 10.81 8.60
CA SER A 682 11.43 11.19 9.47
C SER A 682 11.48 10.35 10.75
N GLU A 683 10.53 9.43 10.94
CA GLU A 683 10.50 8.51 12.08
C GLU A 683 11.80 7.71 12.16
N PRO A 684 12.45 7.68 13.33
CA PRO A 684 13.63 6.84 13.53
C PRO A 684 13.30 5.37 13.26
N GLN A 685 14.01 4.78 12.31
CA GLN A 685 13.81 3.37 11.96
C GLN A 685 14.74 2.48 12.78
N PRO A 686 14.27 1.31 13.28
CA PRO A 686 15.18 0.31 13.81
C PRO A 686 16.20 -0.09 12.75
N SER A 687 17.46 -0.21 13.15
CA SER A 687 18.51 -0.63 12.23
C SER A 687 18.28 -2.10 11.82
N PRO A 688 18.14 -2.39 10.52
CA PRO A 688 18.05 -3.79 10.07
C PRO A 688 19.41 -4.50 10.16
N GLY A 689 20.48 -3.78 10.53
CA GLY A 689 21.83 -4.30 10.47
C GLY A 689 22.41 -4.38 9.06
N GLU A 690 23.72 -4.61 8.96
CA GLU A 690 24.41 -4.76 7.68
C GLU A 690 24.31 -6.19 7.16
N ARG A 691 24.16 -6.35 5.84
CA ARG A 691 24.27 -7.68 5.21
C ARG A 691 25.63 -8.28 5.47
N LEU A 692 25.67 -9.56 5.82
CA LEU A 692 26.94 -10.25 6.10
C LEU A 692 27.83 -10.37 4.85
N GLU A 693 27.21 -10.53 3.67
CA GLU A 693 27.88 -10.47 2.37
C GLU A 693 26.86 -10.12 1.27
N PRO A 694 27.31 -9.65 0.09
CA PRO A 694 26.42 -9.41 -1.04
C PRO A 694 25.68 -10.69 -1.48
N GLY A 695 24.41 -10.58 -1.80
CA GLY A 695 23.57 -11.69 -2.29
C GLY A 695 23.06 -12.64 -1.20
N THR A 696 23.12 -12.25 0.07
CA THR A 696 22.53 -12.98 1.21
C THR A 696 21.42 -12.17 1.85
N GLU A 697 20.50 -12.82 2.55
CA GLU A 697 19.49 -12.18 3.36
C GLU A 697 19.92 -12.06 4.83
N LEU A 698 20.97 -12.76 5.25
CA LEU A 698 21.51 -12.68 6.61
C LEU A 698 22.14 -11.30 6.90
N ARG A 699 21.82 -10.77 8.07
CA ARG A 699 22.32 -9.47 8.57
C ARG A 699 22.86 -9.57 9.99
N ALA A 700 23.73 -8.64 10.33
CA ALA A 700 24.22 -8.42 11.69
C ALA A 700 23.26 -7.47 12.42
N ILE A 701 22.25 -7.99 13.10
CA ILE A 701 21.15 -7.26 13.74
C ILE A 701 21.62 -6.75 15.11
N PRO A 702 21.62 -5.45 15.37
CA PRO A 702 21.84 -4.92 16.73
C PRO A 702 20.72 -5.36 17.69
N GLY A 703 21.09 -5.87 18.86
CA GLY A 703 20.11 -6.30 19.85
C GLY A 703 20.54 -5.97 21.27
N PRO A 704 19.64 -6.11 22.26
CA PRO A 704 19.92 -5.77 23.66
C PRO A 704 21.09 -6.53 24.28
N SER A 705 21.37 -7.74 23.78
CA SER A 705 22.43 -8.62 24.28
C SER A 705 23.66 -8.70 23.36
N GLY A 706 23.77 -7.80 22.38
CA GLY A 706 24.82 -7.79 21.38
C GLY A 706 24.28 -7.98 19.96
N VAL A 707 25.14 -8.38 19.03
CA VAL A 707 24.76 -8.58 17.60
C VAL A 707 24.24 -10.00 17.41
N LEU A 708 23.07 -10.13 16.79
CA LEU A 708 22.51 -11.39 16.31
C LEU A 708 22.68 -11.49 14.78
N ASN A 709 23.27 -12.56 14.30
CA ASN A 709 23.26 -12.86 12.87
C ASN A 709 21.92 -13.53 12.49
N GLY A 710 21.10 -12.87 11.66
CA GLY A 710 19.76 -13.37 11.36
C GLY A 710 19.04 -12.56 10.27
N TYR A 711 17.72 -12.69 10.29
CA TYR A 711 16.81 -12.03 9.36
C TYR A 711 15.96 -11.02 10.13
N PRO A 712 16.22 -9.71 10.01
CA PRO A 712 15.39 -8.68 10.64
C PRO A 712 14.07 -8.54 9.88
N ILE A 713 12.95 -8.46 10.60
CA ILE A 713 11.63 -8.26 9.99
C ILE A 713 11.10 -6.90 10.38
N GLN A 714 10.75 -6.07 9.37
CA GLN A 714 10.22 -4.71 9.50
C GLN A 714 9.03 -4.43 8.58
N GLU A 715 8.68 -5.37 7.73
CA GLU A 715 7.54 -5.27 6.81
C GLU A 715 6.98 -6.66 6.48
N GLY A 716 5.90 -6.71 5.76
CA GLY A 716 5.17 -7.93 5.43
C GLY A 716 3.74 -7.86 5.93
N ASP A 717 3.22 -8.98 6.40
CA ASP A 717 1.89 -9.04 7.00
C ASP A 717 1.73 -7.89 7.99
N SER A 718 0.80 -6.97 7.70
CA SER A 718 0.61 -5.74 8.49
C SER A 718 -0.74 -5.73 9.19
N PHE A 719 -1.81 -6.03 8.46
CA PHE A 719 -3.14 -6.31 8.99
C PHE A 719 -3.61 -7.65 8.44
N ILE A 720 -4.04 -8.52 9.33
CA ILE A 720 -4.63 -9.80 8.94
C ILE A 720 -6.07 -9.80 9.41
N MET A 721 -7.02 -10.03 8.52
CA MET A 721 -8.42 -10.20 8.86
C MET A 721 -8.99 -11.40 8.09
N ALA A 722 -9.50 -12.37 8.83
CA ALA A 722 -10.38 -13.41 8.32
C ALA A 722 -11.81 -13.04 8.76
N LEU A 723 -12.74 -13.07 7.81
CA LEU A 723 -14.14 -12.73 8.07
C LEU A 723 -15.05 -13.74 7.35
N GLN A 724 -16.13 -14.12 7.99
CA GLN A 724 -17.20 -14.96 7.42
C GLN A 724 -18.57 -14.39 7.77
N TYR A 725 -19.42 -14.22 6.76
CA TYR A 725 -20.83 -13.89 7.00
C TYR A 725 -21.61 -15.16 7.37
N GLY A 726 -22.36 -15.08 8.46
CA GLY A 726 -23.27 -16.12 8.95
C GLY A 726 -24.69 -15.59 9.11
N PRO A 727 -25.61 -16.45 9.61
CA PRO A 727 -26.99 -16.03 9.87
C PRO A 727 -27.13 -14.91 10.90
N ASP A 728 -26.17 -14.79 11.81
CA ASP A 728 -26.17 -13.80 12.90
C ASP A 728 -25.33 -12.55 12.55
N GLY A 729 -24.90 -12.41 11.29
CA GLY A 729 -24.07 -11.30 10.80
C GLY A 729 -22.61 -11.71 10.56
N PRO A 730 -21.67 -10.73 10.50
CA PRO A 730 -20.26 -11.00 10.28
C PRO A 730 -19.58 -11.56 11.53
N ASP A 731 -18.83 -12.66 11.36
CA ASP A 731 -17.86 -13.17 12.32
C ASP A 731 -16.47 -12.84 11.78
N ALA A 732 -15.70 -12.03 12.52
CA ALA A 732 -14.39 -11.53 12.09
C ALA A 732 -13.32 -11.76 13.15
N LYS A 733 -12.15 -12.24 12.70
CA LYS A 733 -10.94 -12.38 13.50
C LYS A 733 -9.80 -11.64 12.82
N GLY A 734 -8.99 -10.91 13.59
CA GLY A 734 -7.93 -10.11 12.97
C GLY A 734 -6.79 -9.72 13.89
N LEU A 735 -5.83 -9.02 13.32
CA LEU A 735 -4.62 -8.59 13.98
C LEU A 735 -3.95 -7.45 13.20
N LEU A 736 -3.69 -6.33 13.86
CA LEU A 736 -2.72 -5.33 13.40
C LEU A 736 -1.35 -5.66 14.02
N VAL A 737 -0.39 -6.06 13.19
CA VAL A 737 0.86 -6.68 13.64
C VAL A 737 1.71 -5.78 14.53
N TYR A 738 1.73 -4.48 14.27
CA TYR A 738 2.54 -3.51 15.01
C TYR A 738 1.73 -2.62 15.98
N GLY A 739 0.40 -2.86 16.11
CA GLY A 739 -0.47 -2.06 16.98
C GLY A 739 -0.70 -0.62 16.49
N ASN A 740 -1.61 0.10 17.16
CA ASN A 740 -1.94 1.49 16.81
C ASN A 740 -0.95 2.52 17.36
N PRO A 741 -0.55 2.50 18.64
CA PRO A 741 0.23 3.58 19.25
C PRO A 741 1.68 3.66 18.73
N ASP A 742 2.21 4.89 18.64
CA ASP A 742 3.63 5.16 18.46
C ASP A 742 4.41 5.14 19.78
N ASP A 743 3.72 5.30 20.91
CA ASP A 743 4.35 5.32 22.23
C ASP A 743 4.71 3.91 22.71
N SER A 744 6.02 3.62 22.77
CA SER A 744 6.53 2.32 23.25
C SER A 744 6.27 2.06 24.76
N ARG A 745 5.80 3.04 25.51
CA ARG A 745 5.35 2.85 26.91
C ARG A 745 3.93 2.28 26.98
N ASN A 746 3.16 2.41 25.89
CA ASN A 746 1.83 1.85 25.81
C ASN A 746 1.91 0.33 25.56
N PRO A 747 1.28 -0.54 26.40
CA PRO A 747 1.28 -1.98 26.17
C PRO A 747 0.76 -2.42 24.79
N ALA A 748 -0.19 -1.67 24.21
CA ALA A 748 -0.77 -1.95 22.89
C ALA A 748 0.27 -1.87 21.75
N TYR A 749 1.36 -1.11 21.92
CA TYR A 749 2.49 -1.06 20.98
C TYR A 749 3.13 -2.44 20.74
N TYR A 750 3.15 -3.31 21.75
CA TYR A 750 3.77 -4.64 21.66
C TYR A 750 2.76 -5.76 21.38
N ALA A 751 1.49 -5.53 21.69
CA ALA A 751 0.48 -6.60 21.73
C ALA A 751 0.26 -7.24 20.36
N GLY A 752 0.32 -6.45 19.28
CA GLY A 752 0.21 -6.93 17.90
C GLY A 752 1.35 -7.86 17.52
N ALA A 753 2.60 -7.44 17.73
CA ALA A 753 3.78 -8.23 17.40
C ALA A 753 3.85 -9.54 18.23
N GLN A 754 3.43 -9.51 19.49
CA GLN A 754 3.35 -10.70 20.33
C GLN A 754 2.30 -11.70 19.80
N ALA A 755 1.13 -11.23 19.40
CA ALA A 755 0.07 -12.07 18.83
C ALA A 755 0.48 -12.63 17.47
N PHE A 756 1.14 -11.85 16.61
CA PHE A 756 1.70 -12.31 15.34
C PHE A 756 2.77 -13.38 15.55
N SER A 757 3.71 -13.14 16.46
CA SER A 757 4.69 -14.15 16.87
C SER A 757 4.04 -15.43 17.39
N ALA A 758 2.87 -15.36 18.02
CA ALA A 758 2.10 -16.50 18.49
C ALA A 758 1.16 -17.08 17.41
N GLU A 759 1.02 -16.45 16.23
CA GLU A 759 0.09 -16.81 15.15
C GLU A 759 -1.39 -16.84 15.64
N GLN A 760 -1.76 -15.84 16.44
CA GLN A 760 -3.07 -15.75 17.09
C GLN A 760 -3.88 -14.58 16.54
N LEU A 761 -4.95 -14.88 15.83
CA LEU A 761 -5.99 -13.91 15.50
C LEU A 761 -6.97 -13.78 16.66
N ARG A 762 -7.47 -12.55 16.91
CA ARG A 762 -8.49 -12.27 17.92
C ARG A 762 -9.85 -11.98 17.27
N PRO A 763 -10.96 -12.22 17.94
CA PRO A 763 -12.24 -11.66 17.51
C PRO A 763 -12.17 -10.16 17.38
N LEU A 764 -12.88 -9.59 16.40
CA LEU A 764 -13.01 -8.15 16.20
C LEU A 764 -14.38 -7.69 16.71
N ALA A 765 -14.40 -6.87 17.77
CA ALA A 765 -15.63 -6.37 18.36
C ALA A 765 -16.34 -5.42 17.39
N PHE A 766 -17.51 -5.83 16.91
CA PHE A 766 -18.25 -5.09 15.87
C PHE A 766 -19.64 -4.63 16.32
N SER A 767 -20.40 -5.47 17.04
CA SER A 767 -21.66 -5.03 17.60
C SER A 767 -21.46 -4.11 18.81
N ALA A 768 -22.41 -3.22 19.09
CA ALA A 768 -22.37 -2.38 20.29
C ALA A 768 -22.23 -3.18 21.59
N ALA A 769 -22.78 -4.42 21.63
CA ALA A 769 -22.67 -5.31 22.76
C ALA A 769 -21.23 -5.87 22.93
N ASP A 770 -20.59 -6.24 21.83
CA ASP A 770 -19.20 -6.71 21.82
C ASP A 770 -18.24 -5.60 22.23
N VAL A 771 -18.42 -4.39 21.66
CA VAL A 771 -17.64 -3.21 22.03
C VAL A 771 -17.77 -2.89 23.53
N ALA A 772 -19.00 -2.92 24.08
CA ALA A 772 -19.21 -2.68 25.51
C ALA A 772 -18.56 -3.75 26.39
N LYS A 773 -18.49 -5.00 25.91
CA LYS A 773 -17.87 -6.13 26.63
C LYS A 773 -16.34 -6.05 26.62
N GLU A 774 -15.73 -5.63 25.51
CA GLU A 774 -14.28 -5.62 25.32
C GLU A 774 -13.61 -4.31 25.71
N ALA A 775 -14.40 -3.22 25.88
CA ALA A 775 -13.85 -1.91 26.23
C ALA A 775 -13.20 -1.89 27.60
N VAL A 776 -11.91 -1.52 27.65
CA VAL A 776 -11.16 -1.27 28.88
C VAL A 776 -11.20 0.20 29.31
N SER A 777 -11.54 1.09 28.38
CA SER A 777 -11.77 2.50 28.67
C SER A 777 -12.86 3.06 27.75
N THR A 778 -13.62 4.03 28.27
CA THR A 778 -14.63 4.76 27.47
C THR A 778 -14.62 6.22 27.90
N VAL A 779 -14.51 7.13 26.95
CA VAL A 779 -14.55 8.57 27.16
C VAL A 779 -15.49 9.21 26.18
N THR A 780 -16.31 10.17 26.65
CA THR A 780 -17.09 11.05 25.78
C THR A 780 -16.42 12.42 25.75
N ILE A 781 -16.04 12.83 24.54
CA ILE A 781 -15.41 14.14 24.28
C ILE A 781 -16.39 15.08 23.59
N SER A 782 -16.26 16.39 23.83
CA SER A 782 -17.13 17.37 23.18
C SER A 782 -16.50 18.75 23.08
N ARG A 783 -16.74 19.43 21.93
CA ARG A 783 -16.24 20.78 21.63
C ARG A 783 -17.32 21.61 20.88
N PRO A 784 -17.47 22.93 21.09
CA PRO A 784 -18.26 23.81 20.19
C PRO A 784 -17.70 23.74 18.76
N ARG A 785 -18.62 23.72 17.78
CA ARG A 785 -18.23 23.77 16.35
C ARG A 785 -17.76 25.14 15.93
#